data_5137a26dfee231dc176de0a8746ac46e
#
_entry.id   5137a26dfee231dc176de0a8746ac46e
#
_cell.length_a   1.000
_cell.length_b   1.000
_cell.length_c   1.000
_cell.angle_alpha   90.00
_cell.angle_beta   90.00
_cell.angle_gamma   90.00
#
_symmetry.space_group_name_H-M   'P 1'
#
loop_
_entity.id
_entity.type
_entity.pdbx_description
1 polymer ?
#
loop_
_entity_poly.entity_id
_entity_poly.type
_entity_poly.pdbx_seq_one_letter_code
_entity_poly.pdbx_strand_id
1 'polypeptide(L)'
;MSLQQQIDTLRQDLRRYEYEYHVLDNPTIPDAEYDRLFHQLKALEAAHPELITADSPTQRVGAKPLSGFAQIRHEIPMLSLDNAFSDEEFYAFVKRIEDRLIRLPDPLTFCCEPKLDGLAVSILYVNGVLTQAATRGDGTTGEDITVNIRTIRNIPLQLLMDNPPARLEVRGEVFMPHAGFERLNQQALEKGEKTFANPRNAAAGSLRQLDPKITSKRPLVLNAYGIGIAEGVDLPNTHYDRLQWLKSIGIPVNPEIRLCNGTNEVLDFYRDIQNKRSALGYDIDGTVLKINDIALQEKLGFISKAPRWAIAYKFPAQEELTRLNDVEFQVGRTGAITPVAKLEPVFVAGVTVSNATLHNGDEIERLDIAIGDTVVIRRAGDVIPQIIGVLHDRRPADARPIVFPETCPVCDSAIVRIEGEAVARCTGGLFCAAQRKEALKHFVSRKAMDIDGVGGKLIEQLVDRELIHTPADLFKLDLTTLTRLERMGTKSAENALASLEKAKNTTLARFIFALGIREVGEATALNLANHFKTLEALQNADLEALQQVPDVGEVVANRILAFWHEPHNVAVVNDLIAQGVHWETVETKEVTENRFKGKTVVLTGTLTQMGRNEAKALLQDMGAKVSGSVSAKTDFVIAGDAAGSKLTKAQELGVTVLTEE
;
A
#
# COMPACT_ATOMS: atom_id res chain seq x y z
N MET A 1 18.20 -36.61 -1.02
CA MET A 1 17.53 -36.62 0.30
C MET A 1 16.61 -37.85 0.34
N SER A 2 16.70 -38.69 1.36
CA SER A 2 15.83 -39.86 1.49
C SER A 2 14.40 -39.44 1.84
N LEU A 3 13.41 -40.31 1.61
CA LEU A 3 12.01 -40.08 1.99
C LEU A 3 11.88 -39.73 3.47
N GLN A 4 12.57 -40.48 4.33
CA GLN A 4 12.56 -40.23 5.78
C GLN A 4 13.13 -38.85 6.13
N GLN A 5 14.21 -38.44 5.48
CA GLN A 5 14.79 -37.10 5.67
C GLN A 5 13.85 -35.98 5.21
N GLN A 6 13.13 -36.18 4.10
CA GLN A 6 12.12 -35.21 3.64
C GLN A 6 10.99 -35.03 4.66
N ILE A 7 10.46 -36.14 5.17
CA ILE A 7 9.39 -36.11 6.16
C ILE A 7 9.86 -35.47 7.47
N ASP A 8 11.04 -35.81 7.95
CA ASP A 8 11.59 -35.23 9.18
C ASP A 8 11.83 -33.71 9.06
N THR A 9 12.35 -33.26 7.92
CA THR A 9 12.56 -31.84 7.65
C THR A 9 11.24 -31.08 7.61
N LEU A 10 10.22 -31.61 6.92
CA LEU A 10 8.88 -31.01 6.86
C LEU A 10 8.25 -30.91 8.25
N ARG A 11 8.35 -31.99 9.07
CA ARG A 11 7.82 -31.98 10.44
C ARG A 11 8.51 -30.94 11.31
N GLN A 12 9.82 -30.84 11.22
CA GLN A 12 10.61 -29.87 11.98
C GLN A 12 10.27 -28.44 11.59
N ASP A 13 10.20 -28.15 10.29
CA ASP A 13 9.85 -26.83 9.78
C ASP A 13 8.42 -26.44 10.16
N LEU A 14 7.45 -27.35 10.00
CA LEU A 14 6.07 -27.10 10.36
C LEU A 14 5.89 -26.87 11.87
N ARG A 15 6.60 -27.60 12.72
CA ARG A 15 6.58 -27.37 14.17
C ARG A 15 7.10 -25.97 14.51
N ARG A 16 8.18 -25.54 13.87
CA ARG A 16 8.73 -24.19 14.05
C ARG A 16 7.71 -23.13 13.62
N TYR A 17 7.09 -23.28 12.44
CA TYR A 17 6.10 -22.32 11.93
C TYR A 17 4.82 -22.30 12.76
N GLU A 18 4.36 -23.45 13.26
CA GLU A 18 3.25 -23.51 14.21
C GLU A 18 3.56 -22.77 15.51
N TYR A 19 4.76 -22.94 16.03
CA TYR A 19 5.21 -22.25 17.25
C TYR A 19 5.27 -20.73 17.03
N GLU A 20 5.84 -20.29 15.91
CA GLU A 20 5.89 -18.86 15.56
C GLU A 20 4.48 -18.26 15.42
N TYR A 21 3.56 -19.00 14.83
CA TYR A 21 2.20 -18.55 14.57
C TYR A 21 1.32 -18.55 15.81
N HIS A 22 1.23 -19.70 16.48
CA HIS A 22 0.27 -19.90 17.59
C HIS A 22 0.79 -19.44 18.95
N VAL A 23 2.09 -19.49 19.18
CA VAL A 23 2.70 -19.20 20.48
C VAL A 23 3.33 -17.82 20.52
N LEU A 24 4.15 -17.48 19.52
CA LEU A 24 4.85 -16.20 19.46
C LEU A 24 4.03 -15.10 18.81
N ASP A 25 2.96 -15.45 18.08
CA ASP A 25 2.16 -14.52 17.28
C ASP A 25 3.02 -13.65 16.35
N ASN A 26 4.03 -14.26 15.76
CA ASN A 26 5.01 -13.61 14.90
C ASN A 26 5.46 -14.57 13.77
N PRO A 27 4.56 -14.90 12.82
CA PRO A 27 4.88 -15.81 11.73
C PRO A 27 5.95 -15.23 10.81
N THR A 28 6.88 -16.07 10.36
CA THR A 28 7.94 -15.69 9.41
C THR A 28 7.61 -16.06 7.98
N ILE A 29 6.56 -16.89 7.76
CA ILE A 29 6.10 -17.28 6.42
C ILE A 29 4.63 -16.92 6.24
N PRO A 30 4.16 -16.73 4.97
CA PRO A 30 2.73 -16.61 4.68
C PRO A 30 1.95 -17.87 5.01
N ASP A 31 0.66 -17.72 5.32
CA ASP A 31 -0.25 -18.85 5.57
C ASP A 31 -0.28 -19.82 4.38
N ALA A 32 -0.22 -19.31 3.16
CA ALA A 32 -0.21 -20.14 1.94
C ALA A 32 1.00 -21.08 1.88
N GLU A 33 2.17 -20.63 2.32
CA GLU A 33 3.37 -21.49 2.38
C GLU A 33 3.23 -22.57 3.46
N TYR A 34 2.71 -22.21 4.63
CA TYR A 34 2.41 -23.19 5.67
C TYR A 34 1.43 -24.25 5.16
N ASP A 35 0.34 -23.86 4.53
CA ASP A 35 -0.65 -24.77 3.96
C ASP A 35 -0.03 -25.69 2.91
N ARG A 36 0.84 -25.16 2.05
CA ARG A 36 1.55 -25.94 1.02
C ARG A 36 2.45 -27.01 1.65
N LEU A 37 3.24 -26.64 2.64
CA LEU A 37 4.13 -27.56 3.35
C LEU A 37 3.34 -28.61 4.13
N PHE A 38 2.26 -28.21 4.77
CA PHE A 38 1.36 -29.11 5.49
C PHE A 38 0.72 -30.14 4.55
N HIS A 39 0.20 -29.71 3.41
CA HIS A 39 -0.36 -30.62 2.40
C HIS A 39 0.68 -31.55 1.82
N GLN A 40 1.89 -31.08 1.62
CA GLN A 40 3.00 -31.93 1.17
C GLN A 40 3.32 -33.04 2.17
N LEU A 41 3.40 -32.71 3.46
CA LEU A 41 3.61 -33.70 4.50
C LEU A 41 2.43 -34.67 4.61
N LYS A 42 1.20 -34.18 4.56
CA LYS A 42 -0.01 -35.00 4.61
C LYS A 42 -0.07 -36.00 3.46
N ALA A 43 0.30 -35.58 2.25
CA ALA A 43 0.35 -36.43 1.07
C ALA A 43 1.43 -37.52 1.19
N LEU A 44 2.62 -37.18 1.70
CA LEU A 44 3.69 -38.14 1.93
C LEU A 44 3.30 -39.20 3.01
N GLU A 45 2.67 -38.76 4.08
CA GLU A 45 2.20 -39.67 5.13
C GLU A 45 1.04 -40.56 4.65
N ALA A 46 0.13 -40.05 3.81
CA ALA A 46 -0.93 -40.83 3.21
C ALA A 46 -0.41 -41.90 2.26
N ALA A 47 0.66 -41.61 1.51
CA ALA A 47 1.34 -42.58 0.63
C ALA A 47 2.18 -43.58 1.42
N HIS A 48 2.62 -43.24 2.62
CA HIS A 48 3.47 -44.07 3.48
C HIS A 48 2.94 -44.10 4.93
N PRO A 49 1.80 -44.77 5.20
CA PRO A 49 1.18 -44.78 6.52
C PRO A 49 2.09 -45.33 7.64
N GLU A 50 3.05 -46.20 7.31
CA GLU A 50 4.03 -46.75 8.23
C GLU A 50 4.98 -45.69 8.81
N LEU A 51 5.11 -44.52 8.15
CA LEU A 51 5.97 -43.44 8.60
C LEU A 51 5.23 -42.39 9.45
N ILE A 52 3.92 -42.53 9.65
CA ILE A 52 3.14 -41.64 10.50
C ILE A 52 3.57 -41.81 11.96
N THR A 53 3.90 -40.67 12.60
CA THR A 53 4.24 -40.64 14.02
C THR A 53 3.19 -39.82 14.79
N ALA A 54 3.01 -40.18 16.08
CA ALA A 54 2.03 -39.49 16.92
C ALA A 54 2.35 -38.00 17.13
N ASP A 55 3.61 -37.59 16.98
CA ASP A 55 4.09 -36.23 17.13
C ASP A 55 4.15 -35.46 15.82
N SER A 56 3.69 -36.04 14.70
CA SER A 56 3.60 -35.32 13.42
C SER A 56 2.63 -34.15 13.53
N PRO A 57 2.95 -32.96 12.92
CA PRO A 57 2.03 -31.86 12.84
C PRO A 57 0.67 -32.21 12.22
N THR A 58 0.60 -33.20 11.35
CA THR A 58 -0.65 -33.70 10.77
C THR A 58 -1.55 -34.43 11.78
N GLN A 59 -0.99 -34.84 12.90
CA GLN A 59 -1.69 -35.53 14.00
C GLN A 59 -2.04 -34.57 15.15
N ARG A 60 -1.69 -33.27 15.01
CA ARG A 60 -1.97 -32.23 16.00
C ARG A 60 -3.10 -31.33 15.59
N VAL A 61 -3.72 -30.70 16.61
CA VAL A 61 -4.67 -29.57 16.43
C VAL A 61 -4.11 -28.38 17.22
N GLY A 62 -3.24 -27.57 16.59
CA GLY A 62 -2.68 -26.35 17.17
C GLY A 62 -1.62 -26.56 18.26
N ALA A 63 -1.02 -25.48 18.72
CA ALA A 63 -0.04 -25.47 19.81
C ALA A 63 -0.70 -25.41 21.19
N LYS A 64 0.03 -25.82 22.22
CA LYS A 64 -0.45 -25.69 23.61
C LYS A 64 -0.52 -24.21 24.01
N PRO A 65 -1.53 -23.81 24.84
CA PRO A 65 -1.61 -22.46 25.37
C PRO A 65 -0.35 -22.05 26.14
N LEU A 66 -0.02 -20.75 26.12
CA LEU A 66 1.07 -20.17 26.88
C LEU A 66 0.80 -20.23 28.39
N SER A 67 1.86 -20.33 29.20
CA SER A 67 1.75 -20.19 30.65
C SER A 67 1.33 -18.77 31.03
N GLY A 68 0.39 -18.63 31.96
CA GLY A 68 -0.15 -17.33 32.42
C GLY A 68 -1.63 -17.15 32.14
N PHE A 69 -2.21 -17.94 31.25
CA PHE A 69 -3.65 -18.09 31.09
C PHE A 69 -4.09 -19.44 31.62
N ALA A 70 -5.21 -19.48 32.35
CA ALA A 70 -5.82 -20.74 32.73
C ALA A 70 -6.27 -21.49 31.48
N GLN A 71 -6.24 -22.81 31.54
CA GLN A 71 -6.68 -23.66 30.43
C GLN A 71 -8.14 -24.05 30.62
N ILE A 72 -8.87 -24.06 29.52
CA ILE A 72 -10.26 -24.50 29.47
C ILE A 72 -10.34 -25.69 28.49
N ARG A 73 -10.87 -26.80 28.95
CA ARG A 73 -11.19 -27.93 28.09
C ARG A 73 -12.56 -27.75 27.47
N HIS A 74 -12.62 -27.82 26.13
CA HIS A 74 -13.87 -27.75 25.40
C HIS A 74 -14.67 -29.05 25.62
N GLU A 75 -15.93 -28.94 26.10
CA GLU A 75 -16.81 -30.12 26.24
C GLU A 75 -17.16 -30.69 24.86
N ILE A 76 -17.39 -29.84 23.88
CA ILE A 76 -17.51 -30.20 22.46
C ILE A 76 -16.27 -29.67 21.76
N PRO A 77 -15.44 -30.53 21.13
CA PRO A 77 -14.23 -30.07 20.45
C PRO A 77 -14.52 -29.00 19.39
N MET A 78 -13.65 -27.99 19.31
CA MET A 78 -13.67 -26.99 18.24
C MET A 78 -12.81 -27.49 17.07
N LEU A 79 -13.48 -28.02 16.06
CA LEU A 79 -12.80 -28.65 14.93
C LEU A 79 -12.30 -27.61 13.91
N SER A 80 -11.27 -27.98 13.17
CA SER A 80 -10.84 -27.26 11.98
C SER A 80 -11.73 -27.61 10.79
N LEU A 81 -11.57 -26.86 9.68
CA LEU A 81 -12.28 -27.13 8.43
C LEU A 81 -11.30 -27.69 7.41
N ASP A 82 -11.74 -28.63 6.58
CA ASP A 82 -11.04 -28.98 5.35
C ASP A 82 -11.09 -27.81 4.37
N ASN A 83 -10.10 -27.74 3.50
CA ASN A 83 -9.94 -26.65 2.54
C ASN A 83 -10.22 -27.10 1.11
N ALA A 84 -10.81 -26.22 0.32
CA ALA A 84 -10.84 -26.28 -1.13
C ALA A 84 -10.18 -25.03 -1.70
N PHE A 85 -9.48 -25.16 -2.83
CA PHE A 85 -8.78 -24.06 -3.50
C PHE A 85 -9.25 -23.87 -4.95
N SER A 86 -10.15 -24.73 -5.41
CA SER A 86 -10.70 -24.71 -6.77
C SER A 86 -12.14 -25.22 -6.79
N ASP A 87 -12.86 -24.88 -7.86
CA ASP A 87 -14.21 -25.37 -8.09
C ASP A 87 -14.24 -26.92 -8.14
N GLU A 88 -13.22 -27.54 -8.72
CA GLU A 88 -13.09 -28.99 -8.81
C GLU A 88 -12.99 -29.64 -7.44
N GLU A 89 -12.24 -29.05 -6.52
CA GLU A 89 -12.12 -29.53 -5.14
C GLU A 89 -13.45 -29.37 -4.38
N PHE A 90 -14.17 -28.27 -4.65
CA PHE A 90 -15.52 -28.08 -4.10
C PHE A 90 -16.49 -29.15 -4.63
N TYR A 91 -16.48 -29.42 -5.93
CA TYR A 91 -17.29 -30.50 -6.50
C TYR A 91 -16.95 -31.87 -5.92
N ALA A 92 -15.67 -32.14 -5.69
CA ALA A 92 -15.22 -33.38 -5.03
C ALA A 92 -15.78 -33.48 -3.59
N PHE A 93 -15.83 -32.37 -2.86
CA PHE A 93 -16.47 -32.30 -1.54
C PHE A 93 -17.96 -32.65 -1.63
N VAL A 94 -18.70 -32.08 -2.56
CA VAL A 94 -20.11 -32.37 -2.77
C VAL A 94 -20.33 -33.83 -3.13
N LYS A 95 -19.48 -34.38 -3.99
CA LYS A 95 -19.53 -35.80 -4.35
C LYS A 95 -19.32 -36.73 -3.16
N ARG A 96 -18.41 -36.43 -2.26
CA ARG A 96 -18.22 -37.19 -1.02
C ARG A 96 -19.47 -37.20 -0.16
N ILE A 97 -20.21 -36.10 -0.13
CA ILE A 97 -21.51 -36.00 0.58
C ILE A 97 -22.56 -36.87 -0.13
N GLU A 98 -22.66 -36.78 -1.45
CA GLU A 98 -23.60 -37.57 -2.25
C GLU A 98 -23.36 -39.08 -2.09
N ASP A 99 -22.11 -39.49 -2.08
CA ASP A 99 -21.74 -40.91 -1.93
C ASP A 99 -22.07 -41.47 -0.54
N ARG A 100 -22.16 -40.63 0.49
CA ARG A 100 -22.49 -41.04 1.86
C ARG A 100 -23.98 -41.07 2.17
N LEU A 101 -24.77 -40.26 1.47
CA LEU A 101 -26.19 -40.11 1.75
C LEU A 101 -27.03 -40.94 0.76
N ILE A 102 -27.91 -41.78 1.27
CA ILE A 102 -28.76 -42.65 0.45
C ILE A 102 -29.86 -41.82 -0.27
N ARG A 103 -30.32 -40.76 0.39
CA ARG A 103 -31.31 -39.82 -0.15
C ARG A 103 -30.81 -38.40 0.06
N LEU A 104 -30.67 -37.66 -1.04
CA LEU A 104 -30.32 -36.25 -1.04
C LEU A 104 -31.53 -35.39 -1.33
N PRO A 105 -31.73 -34.27 -0.63
CA PRO A 105 -32.59 -33.21 -1.11
C PRO A 105 -32.10 -32.69 -2.47
N ASP A 106 -32.99 -32.42 -3.38
CA ASP A 106 -32.66 -31.78 -4.64
C ASP A 106 -33.47 -30.48 -4.77
N PRO A 107 -32.85 -29.30 -4.73
CA PRO A 107 -31.40 -29.06 -4.56
C PRO A 107 -30.91 -29.23 -3.11
N LEU A 108 -29.62 -29.56 -2.96
CA LEU A 108 -28.94 -29.57 -1.66
C LEU A 108 -28.72 -28.11 -1.21
N THR A 109 -29.16 -27.79 0.00
CA THR A 109 -29.09 -26.41 0.51
C THR A 109 -27.87 -26.21 1.40
N PHE A 110 -27.13 -25.15 1.13
CA PHE A 110 -25.96 -24.72 1.89
C PHE A 110 -26.21 -23.40 2.61
N CYS A 111 -25.69 -23.26 3.81
CA CYS A 111 -25.50 -21.98 4.47
C CYS A 111 -24.07 -21.53 4.20
N CYS A 112 -23.92 -20.42 3.49
CA CYS A 112 -22.63 -19.90 3.05
C CYS A 112 -22.31 -18.61 3.78
N GLU A 113 -21.06 -18.48 4.24
CA GLU A 113 -20.62 -17.34 5.01
C GLU A 113 -19.20 -16.92 4.62
N PRO A 114 -18.81 -15.65 4.80
CA PRO A 114 -17.41 -15.25 4.64
C PRO A 114 -16.55 -15.96 5.68
N LYS A 115 -15.35 -16.36 5.27
CA LYS A 115 -14.36 -16.89 6.19
C LYS A 115 -13.56 -15.75 6.80
N LEU A 116 -13.94 -15.36 8.00
CA LEU A 116 -13.32 -14.26 8.72
C LEU A 116 -11.89 -14.63 9.13
N ASP A 117 -10.98 -13.69 8.95
CA ASP A 117 -9.57 -13.85 9.28
C ASP A 117 -9.27 -13.19 10.63
N GLY A 118 -9.43 -13.96 11.69
CA GLY A 118 -9.24 -13.51 13.07
C GLY A 118 -8.87 -14.67 13.99
N LEU A 119 -9.44 -14.67 15.19
CA LEU A 119 -9.22 -15.69 16.20
C LEU A 119 -10.54 -16.36 16.57
N ALA A 120 -10.60 -17.68 16.47
CA ALA A 120 -11.76 -18.47 16.86
C ALA A 120 -11.91 -18.51 18.38
N VAL A 121 -13.11 -18.23 18.86
CA VAL A 121 -13.44 -18.21 20.28
C VAL A 121 -14.72 -18.97 20.58
N SER A 122 -14.83 -19.45 21.82
CA SER A 122 -16.02 -20.02 22.39
C SER A 122 -16.47 -19.17 23.59
N ILE A 123 -17.74 -18.82 23.64
CA ILE A 123 -18.33 -17.99 24.70
C ILE A 123 -19.48 -18.77 25.33
N LEU A 124 -19.40 -19.02 26.64
CA LEU A 124 -20.42 -19.74 27.37
C LEU A 124 -21.30 -18.75 28.14
N TYR A 125 -22.61 -18.84 27.87
CA TYR A 125 -23.66 -18.16 28.62
C TYR A 125 -24.37 -19.17 29.53
N VAL A 126 -24.43 -18.86 30.81
CA VAL A 126 -25.19 -19.65 31.80
C VAL A 126 -26.38 -18.82 32.27
N ASN A 127 -27.59 -19.34 32.08
CA ASN A 127 -28.82 -18.62 32.36
C ASN A 127 -28.85 -17.21 31.73
N GLY A 128 -28.31 -17.10 30.52
CA GLY A 128 -28.25 -15.88 29.75
C GLY A 128 -27.11 -14.93 30.08
N VAL A 129 -26.25 -15.24 31.04
CA VAL A 129 -25.13 -14.40 31.48
C VAL A 129 -23.80 -14.98 30.98
N LEU A 130 -22.96 -14.15 30.37
CA LEU A 130 -21.61 -14.53 29.95
C LEU A 130 -20.79 -14.94 31.17
N THR A 131 -20.38 -16.19 31.24
CA THR A 131 -19.63 -16.73 32.38
C THR A 131 -18.20 -17.13 32.04
N GLN A 132 -17.95 -17.58 30.81
CA GLN A 132 -16.66 -18.12 30.42
C GLN A 132 -16.43 -17.90 28.92
N ALA A 133 -15.20 -17.58 28.54
CA ALA A 133 -14.78 -17.54 27.16
C ALA A 133 -13.38 -18.11 27.01
N ALA A 134 -13.18 -18.83 25.93
CA ALA A 134 -11.91 -19.50 25.62
C ALA A 134 -11.52 -19.34 24.18
N THR A 135 -10.21 -19.36 23.90
CA THR A 135 -9.70 -19.55 22.54
C THR A 135 -9.93 -21.00 22.11
N ARG A 136 -9.90 -21.24 20.79
CA ARG A 136 -9.96 -22.60 20.26
C ARG A 136 -8.78 -23.44 20.76
N GLY A 137 -7.56 -22.85 20.84
CA GLY A 137 -6.35 -23.57 21.17
C GLY A 137 -6.07 -24.69 20.17
N ASP A 138 -5.82 -25.89 20.69
CA ASP A 138 -5.63 -27.09 19.86
C ASP A 138 -6.96 -27.77 19.44
N GLY A 139 -8.09 -27.13 19.73
CA GLY A 139 -9.44 -27.65 19.48
C GLY A 139 -10.02 -28.44 20.65
N THR A 140 -9.20 -29.02 21.52
CA THR A 140 -9.60 -29.72 22.74
C THR A 140 -9.45 -28.84 23.97
N THR A 141 -8.38 -28.08 24.06
CA THR A 141 -8.05 -27.18 25.17
C THR A 141 -7.66 -25.81 24.64
N GLY A 142 -8.27 -24.76 25.17
CA GLY A 142 -7.96 -23.37 24.86
C GLY A 142 -7.55 -22.60 26.11
N GLU A 143 -7.17 -21.34 25.90
CA GLU A 143 -6.85 -20.40 26.98
C GLU A 143 -8.10 -19.67 27.44
N ASP A 144 -8.24 -19.47 28.76
CA ASP A 144 -9.30 -18.66 29.33
C ASP A 144 -9.05 -17.17 29.07
N ILE A 145 -9.90 -16.59 28.26
CA ILE A 145 -9.85 -15.17 27.88
C ILE A 145 -11.13 -14.43 28.32
N THR A 146 -11.83 -14.93 29.29
CA THR A 146 -13.13 -14.39 29.74
C THR A 146 -13.07 -12.91 30.03
N VAL A 147 -12.09 -12.45 30.81
CA VAL A 147 -11.98 -11.02 31.19
C VAL A 147 -11.73 -10.11 29.98
N ASN A 148 -11.02 -10.60 28.98
CA ASN A 148 -10.74 -9.86 27.75
C ASN A 148 -11.97 -9.85 26.80
N ILE A 149 -12.64 -10.98 26.65
CA ILE A 149 -13.87 -11.07 25.84
C ILE A 149 -14.96 -10.14 26.37
N ARG A 150 -15.08 -10.01 27.68
CA ARG A 150 -16.06 -9.09 28.30
C ARG A 150 -15.87 -7.63 27.90
N THR A 151 -14.68 -7.24 27.47
CA THR A 151 -14.37 -5.86 27.04
C THR A 151 -14.81 -5.57 25.60
N ILE A 152 -15.13 -6.58 24.80
CA ILE A 152 -15.55 -6.41 23.41
C ILE A 152 -16.99 -5.93 23.36
N ARG A 153 -17.19 -4.74 22.80
CA ARG A 153 -18.46 -4.01 22.94
C ARG A 153 -19.65 -4.64 22.22
N ASN A 154 -19.43 -5.35 21.09
CA ASN A 154 -20.53 -6.00 20.37
C ASN A 154 -20.90 -7.38 20.92
N ILE A 155 -20.21 -7.85 21.96
CA ILE A 155 -20.55 -9.08 22.66
C ILE A 155 -21.45 -8.75 23.87
N PRO A 156 -22.70 -9.25 23.91
CA PRO A 156 -23.57 -9.00 25.05
C PRO A 156 -23.06 -9.74 26.29
N LEU A 157 -23.04 -9.07 27.43
CA LEU A 157 -22.77 -9.70 28.72
C LEU A 157 -23.98 -10.50 29.23
N GLN A 158 -25.16 -10.14 28.72
CA GLN A 158 -26.41 -10.83 28.99
C GLN A 158 -27.20 -10.97 27.69
N LEU A 159 -27.72 -12.16 27.43
CA LEU A 159 -28.57 -12.40 26.25
C LEU A 159 -29.85 -11.58 26.32
N LEU A 160 -30.27 -11.04 25.17
CA LEU A 160 -31.48 -10.22 25.03
C LEU A 160 -32.71 -11.11 24.82
N MET A 161 -33.10 -11.85 25.84
CA MET A 161 -34.24 -12.74 25.77
C MET A 161 -34.82 -13.01 27.17
N ASP A 162 -36.14 -13.29 27.19
CA ASP A 162 -36.80 -13.86 28.36
C ASP A 162 -36.55 -15.36 28.38
N ASN A 163 -36.46 -15.98 29.55
CA ASN A 163 -36.23 -17.41 29.72
C ASN A 163 -35.02 -17.94 28.95
N PRO A 164 -33.83 -17.44 29.25
CA PRO A 164 -32.61 -17.87 28.56
C PRO A 164 -32.32 -19.35 28.77
N PRO A 165 -31.61 -20.00 27.83
CA PRO A 165 -31.14 -21.36 28.01
C PRO A 165 -30.30 -21.52 29.28
N ALA A 166 -30.34 -22.70 29.89
CA ALA A 166 -29.53 -23.00 31.06
C ALA A 166 -28.04 -22.85 30.71
N ARG A 167 -27.62 -23.39 29.57
CA ARG A 167 -26.27 -23.23 29.02
C ARG A 167 -26.34 -23.03 27.51
N LEU A 168 -25.67 -22.00 27.01
CA LEU A 168 -25.52 -21.75 25.57
C LEU A 168 -24.07 -21.39 25.27
N GLU A 169 -23.42 -22.19 24.45
CA GLU A 169 -22.07 -21.92 23.94
C GLU A 169 -22.16 -21.35 22.54
N VAL A 170 -21.70 -20.11 22.37
CA VAL A 170 -21.63 -19.42 21.09
C VAL A 170 -20.20 -19.49 20.58
N ARG A 171 -20.04 -19.91 19.33
CA ARG A 171 -18.75 -19.96 18.66
C ARG A 171 -18.68 -18.92 17.58
N GLY A 172 -17.57 -18.24 17.48
CA GLY A 172 -17.40 -17.16 16.52
C GLY A 172 -15.95 -16.78 16.31
N GLU A 173 -15.77 -15.77 15.49
CA GLU A 173 -14.48 -15.21 15.15
C GLU A 173 -14.40 -13.81 15.73
N VAL A 174 -13.32 -13.54 16.48
CA VAL A 174 -12.94 -12.18 16.89
C VAL A 174 -11.93 -11.65 15.89
N PHE A 175 -12.21 -10.49 15.36
CA PHE A 175 -11.35 -9.86 14.34
C PHE A 175 -11.27 -8.36 14.56
N MET A 176 -10.33 -7.73 13.87
CA MET A 176 -10.13 -6.28 13.92
C MET A 176 -10.43 -5.70 12.53
N PRO A 177 -11.43 -4.81 12.39
CA PRO A 177 -11.68 -4.10 11.14
C PRO A 177 -10.49 -3.25 10.70
N HIS A 178 -10.36 -3.01 9.40
CA HIS A 178 -9.25 -2.27 8.80
C HIS A 178 -9.06 -0.88 9.41
N ALA A 179 -10.15 -0.12 9.58
CA ALA A 179 -10.09 1.23 10.14
C ALA A 179 -9.50 1.25 11.55
N GLY A 180 -9.90 0.31 12.39
CA GLY A 180 -9.36 0.17 13.75
C GLY A 180 -7.90 -0.29 13.77
N PHE A 181 -7.55 -1.21 12.90
CA PHE A 181 -6.18 -1.67 12.73
C PHE A 181 -5.23 -0.55 12.30
N GLU A 182 -5.62 0.24 11.31
CA GLU A 182 -4.83 1.39 10.84
C GLU A 182 -4.60 2.42 11.95
N ARG A 183 -5.65 2.77 12.72
CA ARG A 183 -5.52 3.67 13.87
C ARG A 183 -4.61 3.11 14.95
N LEU A 184 -4.71 1.83 15.24
CA LEU A 184 -3.88 1.17 16.25
C LEU A 184 -2.39 1.23 15.85
N ASN A 185 -2.07 0.91 14.60
CA ASN A 185 -0.70 0.98 14.09
C ASN A 185 -0.18 2.42 14.02
N GLN A 186 -1.02 3.38 13.65
CA GLN A 186 -0.65 4.79 13.67
C GLN A 186 -0.30 5.27 15.08
N GLN A 187 -1.10 4.91 16.08
CA GLN A 187 -0.82 5.22 17.48
C GLN A 187 0.48 4.55 17.97
N ALA A 188 0.73 3.33 17.55
CA ALA A 188 1.97 2.62 17.89
C ALA A 188 3.21 3.34 17.30
N LEU A 189 3.13 3.79 16.05
CA LEU A 189 4.20 4.58 15.41
C LEU A 189 4.47 5.90 16.16
N GLU A 190 3.42 6.63 16.55
CA GLU A 190 3.54 7.87 17.29
C GLU A 190 4.20 7.70 18.66
N LYS A 191 3.98 6.54 19.29
CA LYS A 191 4.56 6.20 20.60
C LYS A 191 5.91 5.48 20.51
N GLY A 192 6.40 5.19 19.29
CA GLY A 192 7.62 4.40 19.07
C GLY A 192 7.48 2.93 19.45
N GLU A 193 6.26 2.41 19.53
CA GLU A 193 5.97 1.01 19.83
C GLU A 193 5.96 0.16 18.55
N LYS A 194 6.10 -1.16 18.73
CA LYS A 194 6.03 -2.10 17.61
C LYS A 194 4.62 -2.15 17.01
N THR A 195 4.54 -2.07 15.68
CA THR A 195 3.28 -2.23 14.95
C THR A 195 2.93 -3.70 14.73
N PHE A 196 1.65 -3.98 14.50
CA PHE A 196 1.20 -5.30 14.10
C PHE A 196 1.31 -5.50 12.60
N ALA A 197 1.67 -6.71 12.18
CA ALA A 197 1.86 -7.04 10.76
C ALA A 197 0.54 -7.05 9.97
N ASN A 198 -0.54 -7.51 10.59
CA ASN A 198 -1.85 -7.62 9.95
C ASN A 198 -2.99 -7.58 11.00
N PRO A 199 -4.25 -7.40 10.58
CA PRO A 199 -5.40 -7.36 11.50
C PRO A 199 -5.57 -8.63 12.32
N ARG A 200 -5.26 -9.81 11.77
CA ARG A 200 -5.36 -11.08 12.49
C ARG A 200 -4.39 -11.14 13.68
N ASN A 201 -3.13 -10.79 13.45
CA ASN A 201 -2.12 -10.73 14.52
C ASN A 201 -2.49 -9.68 15.57
N ALA A 202 -3.03 -8.55 15.15
CA ALA A 202 -3.51 -7.52 16.07
C ALA A 202 -4.68 -8.02 16.93
N ALA A 203 -5.62 -8.76 16.36
CA ALA A 203 -6.73 -9.35 17.10
C ALA A 203 -6.25 -10.40 18.10
N ALA A 204 -5.40 -11.33 17.67
CA ALA A 204 -4.85 -12.38 18.53
C ALA A 204 -4.03 -11.79 19.69
N GLY A 205 -3.13 -10.86 19.41
CA GLY A 205 -2.33 -10.17 20.41
C GLY A 205 -3.17 -9.35 21.38
N SER A 206 -4.27 -8.75 20.91
CA SER A 206 -5.20 -7.99 21.76
C SER A 206 -6.00 -8.86 22.71
N LEU A 207 -6.39 -10.06 22.30
CA LEU A 207 -7.11 -11.01 23.15
C LEU A 207 -6.21 -11.69 24.17
N ARG A 208 -4.92 -11.80 23.90
CA ARG A 208 -3.95 -12.50 24.75
C ARG A 208 -3.18 -11.53 25.64
N GLN A 209 -3.84 -10.47 26.14
CA GLN A 209 -3.30 -9.55 27.12
C GLN A 209 -3.64 -10.02 28.53
N LEU A 210 -2.67 -9.98 29.43
CA LEU A 210 -2.88 -10.28 30.84
C LEU A 210 -3.70 -9.19 31.53
N ASP A 211 -3.57 -7.94 31.07
CA ASP A 211 -4.34 -6.80 31.58
C ASP A 211 -5.54 -6.51 30.66
N PRO A 212 -6.78 -6.73 31.09
CA PRO A 212 -7.97 -6.49 30.28
C PRO A 212 -8.17 -5.00 29.94
N LYS A 213 -7.54 -4.06 30.63
CA LYS A 213 -7.57 -2.64 30.28
C LYS A 213 -6.92 -2.38 28.91
N ILE A 214 -5.89 -3.14 28.55
CA ILE A 214 -5.25 -3.05 27.23
C ILE A 214 -6.23 -3.53 26.16
N THR A 215 -6.84 -4.70 26.36
CA THR A 215 -7.84 -5.25 25.43
C THR A 215 -9.04 -4.31 25.26
N SER A 216 -9.49 -3.66 26.32
CA SER A 216 -10.64 -2.75 26.28
C SER A 216 -10.46 -1.55 25.34
N LYS A 217 -9.21 -1.18 25.04
CA LYS A 217 -8.86 -0.09 24.12
C LYS A 217 -8.69 -0.56 22.67
N ARG A 218 -8.79 -1.87 22.43
CA ARG A 218 -8.60 -2.45 21.09
C ARG A 218 -9.93 -2.51 20.35
N PRO A 219 -9.95 -2.17 19.04
CA PRO A 219 -11.19 -2.14 18.25
C PRO A 219 -11.55 -3.53 17.74
N LEU A 220 -11.88 -4.44 18.65
CA LEU A 220 -12.25 -5.82 18.35
C LEU A 220 -13.76 -5.96 18.15
N VAL A 221 -14.16 -6.86 17.25
CA VAL A 221 -15.54 -7.27 17.02
C VAL A 221 -15.65 -8.78 16.91
N LEU A 222 -16.82 -9.31 17.29
CA LEU A 222 -17.18 -10.71 17.14
C LEU A 222 -18.23 -10.87 16.02
N ASN A 223 -18.09 -11.93 15.21
CA ASN A 223 -19.21 -12.50 14.48
C ASN A 223 -19.34 -13.98 14.84
N ALA A 224 -20.51 -14.38 15.27
CA ALA A 224 -20.82 -15.77 15.58
C ALA A 224 -21.03 -16.58 14.30
N TYR A 225 -20.55 -17.81 14.28
CA TYR A 225 -20.75 -18.73 13.16
C TYR A 225 -21.35 -20.07 13.58
N GLY A 226 -21.60 -20.30 14.84
CA GLY A 226 -22.17 -21.56 15.28
C GLY A 226 -22.48 -21.62 16.75
N ILE A 227 -23.06 -22.73 17.13
CA ILE A 227 -23.47 -23.07 18.50
C ILE A 227 -22.80 -24.38 18.88
N GLY A 228 -22.18 -24.42 20.07
CA GLY A 228 -21.69 -25.64 20.68
C GLY A 228 -22.74 -26.24 21.63
N ILE A 229 -22.50 -26.08 22.94
CA ILE A 229 -23.46 -26.56 23.97
C ILE A 229 -24.75 -25.75 23.90
N ALA A 230 -25.91 -26.44 23.94
CA ALA A 230 -27.21 -25.81 24.08
C ALA A 230 -28.09 -26.69 24.98
N GLU A 231 -28.39 -26.18 26.16
CA GLU A 231 -29.21 -26.87 27.17
C GLU A 231 -30.35 -25.98 27.58
N GLY A 232 -31.58 -26.56 27.63
CA GLY A 232 -32.76 -25.83 28.03
C GLY A 232 -33.35 -24.95 26.92
N VAL A 233 -33.12 -25.30 25.66
CA VAL A 233 -33.65 -24.64 24.49
C VAL A 233 -33.78 -25.62 23.34
N ASP A 234 -34.86 -25.48 22.57
CA ASP A 234 -35.04 -26.17 21.30
C ASP A 234 -34.52 -25.29 20.17
N LEU A 235 -33.41 -25.70 19.58
CA LEU A 235 -32.75 -24.94 18.50
C LEU A 235 -33.48 -25.19 17.16
N PRO A 236 -33.47 -24.21 16.25
CA PRO A 236 -33.90 -24.42 14.88
C PRO A 236 -33.22 -25.60 14.19
N ASN A 237 -33.88 -26.19 13.19
CA ASN A 237 -33.40 -27.39 12.50
C ASN A 237 -32.42 -27.11 11.35
N THR A 238 -32.15 -25.84 11.05
CA THR A 238 -31.20 -25.45 10.01
C THR A 238 -30.12 -24.55 10.59
N HIS A 239 -28.96 -24.61 10.00
CA HIS A 239 -27.83 -23.77 10.43
C HIS A 239 -28.13 -22.28 10.27
N TYR A 240 -28.69 -21.89 9.14
CA TYR A 240 -29.06 -20.51 8.88
C TYR A 240 -30.05 -19.98 9.92
N ASP A 241 -31.08 -20.75 10.24
CA ASP A 241 -32.08 -20.34 11.24
C ASP A 241 -31.48 -20.25 12.64
N ARG A 242 -30.50 -21.11 12.97
CA ARG A 242 -29.75 -21.00 14.22
C ARG A 242 -28.98 -19.69 14.31
N LEU A 243 -28.34 -19.25 13.23
CA LEU A 243 -27.66 -17.96 13.17
C LEU A 243 -28.64 -16.79 13.29
N GLN A 244 -29.80 -16.86 12.64
CA GLN A 244 -30.84 -15.84 12.78
C GLN A 244 -31.39 -15.81 14.20
N TRP A 245 -31.51 -16.95 14.85
CA TRP A 245 -31.90 -17.02 16.26
C TRP A 245 -30.86 -16.35 17.16
N LEU A 246 -29.57 -16.63 16.96
CA LEU A 246 -28.49 -15.95 17.69
C LEU A 246 -28.60 -14.43 17.52
N LYS A 247 -28.83 -13.96 16.30
CA LYS A 247 -29.01 -12.53 16.01
C LYS A 247 -30.17 -11.95 16.80
N SER A 248 -31.29 -12.69 16.92
CA SER A 248 -32.48 -12.25 17.64
C SER A 248 -32.27 -12.08 19.15
N ILE A 249 -31.28 -12.77 19.72
CA ILE A 249 -30.96 -12.69 21.15
C ILE A 249 -29.74 -11.78 21.44
N GLY A 250 -29.33 -10.98 20.47
CA GLY A 250 -28.28 -9.97 20.62
C GLY A 250 -26.86 -10.41 20.25
N ILE A 251 -26.69 -11.63 19.74
CA ILE A 251 -25.37 -12.11 19.29
C ILE A 251 -25.11 -11.62 17.86
N PRO A 252 -24.01 -10.92 17.59
CA PRO A 252 -23.73 -10.43 16.25
C PRO A 252 -23.38 -11.56 15.28
N VAL A 253 -23.99 -11.49 14.10
CA VAL A 253 -23.81 -12.44 13.00
C VAL A 253 -23.45 -11.66 11.74
N ASN A 254 -22.60 -12.23 10.90
CA ASN A 254 -22.16 -11.54 9.69
C ASN A 254 -23.34 -11.28 8.73
N PRO A 255 -23.50 -10.05 8.22
CA PRO A 255 -24.63 -9.73 7.33
C PRO A 255 -24.54 -10.37 5.94
N GLU A 256 -23.38 -10.87 5.53
CA GLU A 256 -23.15 -11.48 4.21
C GLU A 256 -23.54 -12.96 4.15
N ILE A 257 -24.02 -13.54 5.24
CA ILE A 257 -24.46 -14.94 5.27
C ILE A 257 -25.64 -15.14 4.35
N ARG A 258 -25.59 -16.20 3.54
CA ARG A 258 -26.62 -16.48 2.53
C ARG A 258 -26.96 -17.97 2.47
N LEU A 259 -28.25 -18.27 2.27
CA LEU A 259 -28.70 -19.60 1.86
C LEU A 259 -28.48 -19.78 0.36
N CYS A 260 -27.88 -20.88 -0.03
CA CYS A 260 -27.62 -21.24 -1.42
C CYS A 260 -28.22 -22.62 -1.72
N ASN A 261 -29.06 -22.68 -2.76
CA ASN A 261 -29.68 -23.91 -3.22
C ASN A 261 -28.90 -24.47 -4.41
N GLY A 262 -28.18 -25.55 -4.17
CA GLY A 262 -27.35 -26.18 -5.19
C GLY A 262 -25.96 -25.54 -5.36
N THR A 263 -25.11 -26.25 -6.08
CA THR A 263 -23.70 -25.90 -6.27
C THR A 263 -23.48 -24.61 -7.05
N ASN A 264 -24.36 -24.31 -8.01
CA ASN A 264 -24.23 -23.09 -8.81
C ASN A 264 -24.41 -21.83 -7.96
N GLU A 265 -25.42 -21.81 -7.07
CA GLU A 265 -25.64 -20.68 -6.17
C GLU A 265 -24.50 -20.53 -5.15
N VAL A 266 -23.91 -21.64 -4.69
CA VAL A 266 -22.74 -21.62 -3.80
C VAL A 266 -21.54 -20.97 -4.50
N LEU A 267 -21.25 -21.35 -5.73
CA LEU A 267 -20.15 -20.76 -6.49
C LEU A 267 -20.41 -19.29 -6.84
N ASP A 268 -21.66 -18.92 -7.09
CA ASP A 268 -22.04 -17.51 -7.26
C ASP A 268 -21.78 -16.70 -5.99
N PHE A 269 -22.12 -17.26 -4.83
CA PHE A 269 -21.80 -16.65 -3.53
C PHE A 269 -20.30 -16.47 -3.35
N TYR A 270 -19.51 -17.49 -3.64
CA TYR A 270 -18.05 -17.42 -3.54
C TYR A 270 -17.48 -16.27 -4.39
N ARG A 271 -17.93 -16.14 -5.64
CA ARG A 271 -17.49 -15.06 -6.54
C ARG A 271 -17.97 -13.70 -6.09
N ASP A 272 -19.21 -13.58 -5.61
CA ASP A 272 -19.75 -12.33 -5.06
C ASP A 272 -18.93 -11.84 -3.87
N ILE A 273 -18.61 -12.72 -2.95
CA ILE A 273 -17.81 -12.38 -1.76
C ILE A 273 -16.36 -12.04 -2.15
N GLN A 274 -15.78 -12.76 -3.10
CA GLN A 274 -14.45 -12.44 -3.63
C GLN A 274 -14.42 -11.03 -4.23
N ASN A 275 -15.44 -10.66 -5.00
CA ASN A 275 -15.56 -9.32 -5.60
C ASN A 275 -15.80 -8.24 -4.55
N LYS A 276 -16.48 -8.53 -3.47
CA LYS A 276 -16.73 -7.60 -2.36
C LYS A 276 -15.58 -7.50 -1.37
N ARG A 277 -14.59 -8.35 -1.45
CA ARG A 277 -13.53 -8.53 -0.44
C ARG A 277 -12.91 -7.21 0.01
N SER A 278 -12.52 -6.36 -0.94
CA SER A 278 -11.89 -5.06 -0.65
C SER A 278 -12.85 -4.03 -0.04
N ALA A 279 -14.15 -4.19 -0.23
CA ALA A 279 -15.17 -3.25 0.24
C ALA A 279 -15.78 -3.63 1.60
N LEU A 280 -15.48 -4.81 2.14
CA LEU A 280 -16.05 -5.27 3.39
C LEU A 280 -15.55 -4.50 4.63
N GLY A 281 -14.33 -3.97 4.58
CA GLY A 281 -13.72 -3.24 5.70
C GLY A 281 -13.05 -4.12 6.75
N TYR A 282 -12.96 -5.43 6.51
CA TYR A 282 -12.26 -6.41 7.34
C TYR A 282 -11.70 -7.53 6.45
N ASP A 283 -10.73 -8.27 6.97
CA ASP A 283 -10.07 -9.33 6.22
C ASP A 283 -10.89 -10.62 6.24
N ILE A 284 -10.95 -11.24 5.07
CA ILE A 284 -11.45 -12.61 4.88
C ILE A 284 -10.47 -13.37 3.99
N ASP A 285 -10.38 -14.68 4.15
CA ASP A 285 -9.47 -15.52 3.35
C ASP A 285 -10.20 -16.56 2.49
N GLY A 286 -11.50 -16.45 2.41
CA GLY A 286 -12.35 -17.35 1.64
C GLY A 286 -13.80 -17.30 2.10
N THR A 287 -14.49 -18.39 1.85
CA THR A 287 -15.87 -18.63 2.28
C THR A 287 -15.95 -19.94 3.04
N VAL A 288 -16.91 -20.06 3.92
CA VAL A 288 -17.23 -21.32 4.59
C VAL A 288 -18.57 -21.80 4.10
N LEU A 289 -18.60 -23.03 3.59
CA LEU A 289 -19.74 -23.64 2.93
C LEU A 289 -20.21 -24.82 3.77
N LYS A 290 -21.41 -24.72 4.31
CA LYS A 290 -21.95 -25.70 5.26
C LYS A 290 -23.27 -26.25 4.75
N ILE A 291 -23.47 -27.55 4.90
CA ILE A 291 -24.80 -28.14 4.72
C ILE A 291 -25.75 -27.49 5.72
N ASN A 292 -26.86 -26.96 5.23
CA ASN A 292 -27.78 -26.17 6.05
C ASN A 292 -28.62 -27.05 7.01
N ASP A 293 -29.04 -28.22 6.57
CA ASP A 293 -29.90 -29.11 7.36
C ASP A 293 -29.09 -29.77 8.48
N ILE A 294 -29.48 -29.54 9.73
CA ILE A 294 -28.78 -30.07 10.91
C ILE A 294 -28.88 -31.60 10.96
N ALA A 295 -30.01 -32.20 10.58
CA ALA A 295 -30.12 -33.66 10.55
C ALA A 295 -29.13 -34.28 9.55
N LEU A 296 -28.87 -33.64 8.41
CA LEU A 296 -27.87 -34.09 7.45
C LEU A 296 -26.45 -33.90 8.01
N GLN A 297 -26.17 -32.81 8.71
CA GLN A 297 -24.88 -32.62 9.38
C GLN A 297 -24.58 -33.75 10.36
N GLU A 298 -25.57 -34.16 11.16
CA GLU A 298 -25.43 -35.24 12.13
C GLU A 298 -25.19 -36.59 11.45
N LYS A 299 -25.88 -36.88 10.33
CA LYS A 299 -25.66 -38.08 9.54
C LYS A 299 -24.27 -38.15 8.91
N LEU A 300 -23.76 -37.04 8.43
CA LEU A 300 -22.43 -36.93 7.83
C LEU A 300 -21.32 -37.06 8.89
N GLY A 301 -21.55 -36.45 10.05
CA GLY A 301 -20.61 -36.51 11.18
C GLY A 301 -19.25 -35.90 10.88
N PHE A 302 -18.24 -36.45 11.53
CA PHE A 302 -16.89 -35.92 11.52
C PHE A 302 -15.87 -36.99 11.11
N ILE A 303 -14.79 -36.55 10.50
CA ILE A 303 -13.49 -37.23 10.52
C ILE A 303 -12.67 -36.63 11.66
N SER A 304 -11.51 -37.21 11.99
CA SER A 304 -10.76 -36.93 13.24
C SER A 304 -10.58 -35.43 13.59
N LYS A 305 -10.57 -34.55 12.62
CA LYS A 305 -10.27 -33.12 12.83
C LYS A 305 -11.22 -32.14 12.13
N ALA A 306 -12.11 -32.64 11.28
CA ALA A 306 -12.97 -31.77 10.48
C ALA A 306 -14.37 -32.37 10.30
N PRO A 307 -15.43 -31.54 10.22
CA PRO A 307 -16.75 -32.00 9.85
C PRO A 307 -16.80 -32.40 8.38
N ARG A 308 -17.57 -33.46 8.06
CA ARG A 308 -17.80 -33.85 6.67
C ARG A 308 -18.82 -32.98 5.94
N TRP A 309 -19.55 -32.15 6.68
CA TRP A 309 -20.64 -31.32 6.18
C TRP A 309 -20.24 -29.86 5.93
N ALA A 310 -18.97 -29.50 6.13
CA ALA A 310 -18.47 -28.15 5.93
C ALA A 310 -17.10 -28.15 5.26
N ILE A 311 -16.85 -27.13 4.47
CA ILE A 311 -15.56 -26.91 3.82
C ILE A 311 -15.26 -25.41 3.78
N ALA A 312 -13.99 -25.04 3.93
CA ALA A 312 -13.49 -23.71 3.69
C ALA A 312 -13.02 -23.63 2.23
N TYR A 313 -13.68 -22.81 1.42
CA TYR A 313 -13.25 -22.51 0.05
C TYR A 313 -12.43 -21.23 0.10
N LYS A 314 -11.11 -21.39 0.11
CA LYS A 314 -10.19 -20.27 0.26
C LYS A 314 -9.98 -19.53 -1.05
N PHE A 315 -9.81 -18.21 -0.94
CA PHE A 315 -9.40 -17.37 -2.06
C PHE A 315 -7.93 -17.61 -2.38
N PRO A 316 -7.49 -17.25 -3.59
CA PRO A 316 -6.07 -17.19 -3.89
C PRO A 316 -5.34 -16.35 -2.83
N ALA A 317 -4.18 -16.82 -2.38
CA ALA A 317 -3.42 -16.18 -1.32
C ALA A 317 -3.04 -14.74 -1.71
N GLN A 318 -3.09 -13.81 -0.76
CA GLN A 318 -2.59 -12.43 -0.94
C GLN A 318 -1.09 -12.32 -0.77
N GLU A 319 -0.48 -13.29 -0.11
CA GLU A 319 0.96 -13.40 0.09
C GLU A 319 1.45 -14.72 -0.46
N GLU A 320 2.63 -14.70 -1.03
CA GLU A 320 3.25 -15.89 -1.61
C GLU A 320 4.76 -15.79 -1.53
N LEU A 321 5.45 -16.94 -1.55
CA LEU A 321 6.90 -17.01 -1.67
C LEU A 321 7.31 -17.14 -3.12
N THR A 322 8.38 -16.46 -3.47
CA THR A 322 9.03 -16.62 -4.77
C THR A 322 10.52 -16.31 -4.66
N ARG A 323 11.25 -16.56 -5.73
CA ARG A 323 12.69 -16.29 -5.80
C ARG A 323 12.94 -14.96 -6.50
N LEU A 324 13.85 -14.16 -5.94
CA LEU A 324 14.39 -12.98 -6.60
C LEU A 324 15.46 -13.40 -7.60
N ASN A 325 15.13 -13.39 -8.89
CA ASN A 325 16.03 -13.81 -9.95
C ASN A 325 17.02 -12.73 -10.37
N ASP A 326 16.58 -11.47 -10.38
CA ASP A 326 17.39 -10.32 -10.75
C ASP A 326 16.74 -9.02 -10.27
N VAL A 327 17.46 -7.92 -10.40
CA VAL A 327 16.94 -6.58 -10.15
C VAL A 327 17.26 -5.70 -11.35
N GLU A 328 16.23 -5.05 -11.87
CA GLU A 328 16.31 -4.10 -12.97
C GLU A 328 16.05 -2.69 -12.43
N PHE A 329 16.76 -1.72 -12.95
CA PHE A 329 16.60 -0.32 -12.53
C PHE A 329 15.84 0.44 -13.60
N GLN A 330 14.68 0.96 -13.25
CA GLN A 330 13.84 1.75 -14.14
C GLN A 330 14.00 3.25 -13.83
N VAL A 331 13.98 4.05 -14.88
CA VAL A 331 14.07 5.51 -14.78
C VAL A 331 12.68 6.10 -14.98
N GLY A 332 12.19 6.79 -13.95
CA GLY A 332 10.91 7.46 -14.00
C GLY A 332 10.96 8.77 -14.80
N ARG A 333 9.80 9.32 -15.08
CA ARG A 333 9.65 10.60 -15.82
C ARG A 333 10.28 11.80 -15.09
N THR A 334 10.52 11.70 -13.80
CA THR A 334 11.20 12.72 -12.99
C THR A 334 12.66 12.41 -12.71
N GLY A 335 13.19 11.35 -13.33
CA GLY A 335 14.57 10.90 -13.17
C GLY A 335 14.81 9.95 -12.00
N ALA A 336 13.80 9.64 -11.22
CA ALA A 336 13.93 8.71 -10.09
C ALA A 336 14.33 7.32 -10.58
N ILE A 337 15.35 6.75 -9.95
CA ILE A 337 15.81 5.39 -10.24
C ILE A 337 15.10 4.45 -9.29
N THR A 338 14.24 3.60 -9.85
CA THR A 338 13.44 2.64 -9.07
C THR A 338 13.96 1.24 -9.31
N PRO A 339 14.42 0.53 -8.25
CA PRO A 339 14.77 -0.86 -8.37
C PRO A 339 13.50 -1.71 -8.49
N VAL A 340 13.45 -2.56 -9.51
CA VAL A 340 12.35 -3.47 -9.76
C VAL A 340 12.86 -4.90 -9.67
N ALA A 341 12.30 -5.65 -8.74
CA ALA A 341 12.62 -7.06 -8.58
C ALA A 341 12.06 -7.87 -9.75
N LYS A 342 12.91 -8.67 -10.36
CA LYS A 342 12.54 -9.70 -11.34
C LYS A 342 12.40 -11.02 -10.60
N LEU A 343 11.17 -11.51 -10.51
CA LEU A 343 10.80 -12.66 -9.71
C LEU A 343 10.58 -13.90 -10.57
N GLU A 344 10.83 -15.07 -10.00
CA GLU A 344 10.25 -16.28 -10.56
C GLU A 344 8.72 -16.11 -10.56
N PRO A 345 8.04 -16.29 -11.71
CA PRO A 345 6.61 -16.06 -11.78
C PRO A 345 5.83 -16.88 -10.74
N VAL A 346 4.94 -16.23 -10.02
CA VAL A 346 4.15 -16.83 -8.96
C VAL A 346 2.72 -16.32 -9.00
N PHE A 347 1.77 -17.20 -8.73
CA PHE A 347 0.36 -16.84 -8.67
C PHE A 347 0.02 -16.32 -7.28
N VAL A 348 -0.40 -15.06 -7.20
CA VAL A 348 -0.77 -14.41 -5.93
C VAL A 348 -1.95 -13.47 -6.16
N ALA A 349 -2.92 -13.51 -5.24
CA ALA A 349 -4.14 -12.70 -5.31
C ALA A 349 -4.84 -12.73 -6.68
N GLY A 350 -4.91 -13.92 -7.30
CA GLY A 350 -5.61 -14.14 -8.56
C GLY A 350 -4.86 -13.77 -9.83
N VAL A 351 -3.59 -13.35 -9.76
CA VAL A 351 -2.77 -13.00 -10.93
C VAL A 351 -1.37 -13.60 -10.83
N THR A 352 -0.73 -13.78 -11.98
CA THR A 352 0.69 -14.16 -12.04
C THR A 352 1.55 -12.91 -11.91
N VAL A 353 2.42 -12.90 -10.90
CA VAL A 353 3.35 -11.80 -10.61
C VAL A 353 4.77 -12.23 -10.95
N SER A 354 5.45 -11.43 -11.76
CA SER A 354 6.85 -11.62 -12.15
C SER A 354 7.74 -10.41 -11.85
N ASN A 355 7.14 -9.30 -11.42
CA ASN A 355 7.85 -8.09 -11.06
C ASN A 355 7.23 -7.48 -9.81
N ALA A 356 8.08 -6.89 -8.96
CA ALA A 356 7.65 -6.13 -7.79
C ALA A 356 8.59 -4.95 -7.56
N THR A 357 8.06 -3.85 -7.06
CA THR A 357 8.90 -2.71 -6.72
C THR A 357 9.69 -2.94 -5.44
N LEU A 358 10.95 -2.50 -5.43
CA LEU A 358 11.78 -2.40 -4.23
C LEU A 358 11.85 -0.96 -3.70
N HIS A 359 11.11 -0.05 -4.29
CA HIS A 359 10.99 1.37 -3.94
C HIS A 359 12.28 2.17 -4.08
N ASN A 360 13.28 1.94 -3.23
CA ASN A 360 14.54 2.69 -3.19
C ASN A 360 15.64 1.90 -2.46
N GLY A 361 16.84 2.48 -2.37
CA GLY A 361 17.97 1.85 -1.70
C GLY A 361 17.77 1.63 -0.20
N ASP A 362 17.02 2.49 0.48
CA ASP A 362 16.73 2.35 1.91
C ASP A 362 15.86 1.10 2.18
N GLU A 363 14.91 0.84 1.32
CA GLU A 363 14.06 -0.35 1.42
C GLU A 363 14.86 -1.63 1.17
N ILE A 364 15.79 -1.63 0.22
CA ILE A 364 16.71 -2.74 -0.04
C ILE A 364 17.57 -3.02 1.20
N GLU A 365 18.09 -1.98 1.83
CA GLU A 365 18.90 -2.08 3.05
C GLU A 365 18.05 -2.57 4.23
N ARG A 366 16.85 -2.03 4.41
CA ARG A 366 15.90 -2.44 5.47
C ARG A 366 15.54 -3.91 5.37
N LEU A 367 15.28 -4.40 4.17
CA LEU A 367 14.95 -5.81 3.91
C LEU A 367 16.16 -6.73 4.00
N ASP A 368 17.38 -6.19 3.88
CA ASP A 368 18.62 -6.97 3.75
C ASP A 368 18.48 -8.05 2.66
N ILE A 369 18.04 -7.63 1.49
CA ILE A 369 17.69 -8.49 0.35
C ILE A 369 18.87 -8.62 -0.62
N ALA A 370 19.08 -9.83 -1.14
CA ALA A 370 20.07 -10.12 -2.16
C ALA A 370 19.45 -10.89 -3.33
N ILE A 371 20.07 -10.79 -4.50
CA ILE A 371 19.64 -11.55 -5.69
C ILE A 371 19.87 -13.04 -5.43
N GLY A 372 18.84 -13.84 -5.63
CA GLY A 372 18.81 -15.26 -5.31
C GLY A 372 18.00 -15.60 -4.06
N ASP A 373 17.62 -14.60 -3.27
CA ASP A 373 16.83 -14.80 -2.04
C ASP A 373 15.41 -15.30 -2.35
N THR A 374 14.88 -16.06 -1.40
CA THR A 374 13.46 -16.34 -1.32
C THR A 374 12.77 -15.18 -0.61
N VAL A 375 11.79 -14.58 -1.26
CA VAL A 375 11.11 -13.38 -0.78
C VAL A 375 9.62 -13.62 -0.59
N VAL A 376 9.04 -12.88 0.34
CA VAL A 376 7.59 -12.84 0.57
C VAL A 376 7.03 -11.66 -0.22
N ILE A 377 6.13 -11.93 -1.16
CA ILE A 377 5.43 -10.88 -1.90
C ILE A 377 3.99 -10.78 -1.44
N ARG A 378 3.48 -9.57 -1.46
CA ARG A 378 2.08 -9.25 -1.15
C ARG A 378 1.46 -8.45 -2.28
N ARG A 379 0.24 -8.83 -2.64
CA ARG A 379 -0.61 -8.05 -3.52
C ARG A 379 -2.01 -7.97 -2.90
N ALA A 380 -2.42 -6.80 -2.49
CA ALA A 380 -3.75 -6.54 -1.95
C ALA A 380 -4.63 -5.94 -3.07
N GLY A 381 -5.55 -6.72 -3.61
CA GLY A 381 -6.45 -6.27 -4.69
C GLY A 381 -5.70 -5.83 -5.95
N ASP A 382 -6.02 -4.65 -6.45
CA ASP A 382 -5.39 -4.06 -7.65
C ASP A 382 -4.11 -3.28 -7.35
N VAL A 383 -3.59 -3.36 -6.13
CA VAL A 383 -2.36 -2.67 -5.72
C VAL A 383 -1.13 -3.33 -6.36
N ILE A 384 -0.11 -2.52 -6.64
CA ILE A 384 1.17 -3.00 -7.18
C ILE A 384 1.80 -4.00 -6.20
N PRO A 385 2.27 -5.17 -6.68
CA PRO A 385 2.93 -6.15 -5.82
C PRO A 385 4.16 -5.58 -5.13
N GLN A 386 4.34 -5.94 -3.86
CA GLN A 386 5.44 -5.49 -3.02
C GLN A 386 6.15 -6.66 -2.37
N ILE A 387 7.46 -6.56 -2.22
CA ILE A 387 8.24 -7.46 -1.38
C ILE A 387 8.15 -6.95 0.06
N ILE A 388 7.61 -7.79 0.95
CA ILE A 388 7.41 -7.41 2.36
C ILE A 388 8.38 -8.09 3.31
N GLY A 389 9.12 -9.08 2.84
CA GLY A 389 10.07 -9.80 3.68
C GLY A 389 10.99 -10.71 2.88
N VAL A 390 12.01 -11.17 3.56
CA VAL A 390 13.03 -12.06 3.01
C VAL A 390 13.25 -13.23 3.97
N LEU A 391 13.30 -14.45 3.45
CA LEU A 391 13.66 -15.64 4.22
C LEU A 391 15.19 -15.82 4.18
N HIS A 392 15.90 -15.18 5.08
CA HIS A 392 17.37 -15.19 5.11
C HIS A 392 17.95 -16.59 5.35
N ASP A 393 17.21 -17.45 6.04
CA ASP A 393 17.59 -18.85 6.29
C ASP A 393 17.57 -19.72 5.02
N ARG A 394 16.91 -19.27 3.96
CA ARG A 394 16.86 -19.91 2.64
C ARG A 394 17.79 -19.25 1.62
N ARG A 395 18.65 -18.33 2.03
CA ARG A 395 19.58 -17.64 1.14
C ARG A 395 20.57 -18.63 0.54
N PRO A 396 20.68 -18.72 -0.81
CA PRO A 396 21.66 -19.61 -1.44
C PRO A 396 23.09 -19.07 -1.26
N ALA A 397 24.07 -19.97 -1.33
CA ALA A 397 25.49 -19.59 -1.21
C ALA A 397 25.96 -18.65 -2.33
N ASP A 398 25.34 -18.69 -3.50
CA ASP A 398 25.63 -17.86 -4.66
C ASP A 398 24.79 -16.56 -4.73
N ALA A 399 24.14 -16.19 -3.64
CA ALA A 399 23.40 -14.92 -3.57
C ALA A 399 24.31 -13.73 -3.86
N ARG A 400 23.79 -12.77 -4.65
CA ARG A 400 24.53 -11.58 -5.08
C ARG A 400 23.92 -10.32 -4.46
N PRO A 401 24.76 -9.34 -4.03
CA PRO A 401 24.22 -8.07 -3.55
C PRO A 401 23.53 -7.29 -4.69
N ILE A 402 22.54 -6.49 -4.33
CA ILE A 402 21.91 -5.55 -5.25
C ILE A 402 22.77 -4.27 -5.26
N VAL A 403 23.31 -3.95 -6.43
CA VAL A 403 24.17 -2.78 -6.63
C VAL A 403 23.45 -1.77 -7.51
N PHE A 404 23.28 -0.55 -7.02
CA PHE A 404 22.74 0.55 -7.83
C PHE A 404 23.71 0.90 -8.95
N PRO A 405 23.21 1.19 -10.15
CA PRO A 405 24.07 1.64 -11.24
C PRO A 405 24.63 3.03 -10.90
N GLU A 406 25.87 3.28 -11.34
CA GLU A 406 26.49 4.61 -11.22
C GLU A 406 26.02 5.57 -12.32
N THR A 407 25.56 5.01 -13.42
CA THR A 407 25.05 5.76 -14.57
C THR A 407 23.64 5.34 -14.93
N CYS A 408 22.88 6.29 -15.49
CA CYS A 408 21.48 6.06 -15.89
C CYS A 408 21.38 4.95 -16.95
N PRO A 409 20.55 3.92 -16.74
CA PRO A 409 20.38 2.85 -17.74
C PRO A 409 19.81 3.32 -19.07
N VAL A 410 19.18 4.50 -19.12
CA VAL A 410 18.54 5.05 -20.33
C VAL A 410 19.48 6.00 -21.07
N CYS A 411 20.17 6.91 -20.37
CA CYS A 411 20.94 7.99 -21.03
C CYS A 411 22.42 8.03 -20.65
N ASP A 412 22.87 7.14 -19.79
CA ASP A 412 24.27 7.05 -19.32
C ASP A 412 24.78 8.28 -18.56
N SER A 413 23.90 9.20 -18.19
CA SER A 413 24.23 10.32 -17.31
C SER A 413 24.47 9.84 -15.88
N ALA A 414 25.25 10.60 -15.10
CA ALA A 414 25.52 10.25 -13.70
C ALA A 414 24.23 10.14 -12.88
N ILE A 415 24.18 9.16 -12.01
CA ILE A 415 23.14 9.02 -10.98
C ILE A 415 23.69 9.58 -9.69
N VAL A 416 22.90 10.45 -9.05
CA VAL A 416 23.26 11.07 -7.77
C VAL A 416 22.14 10.84 -6.75
N ARG A 417 22.55 10.43 -5.55
CA ARG A 417 21.70 10.43 -4.37
C ARG A 417 22.21 11.51 -3.41
N ILE A 418 21.39 12.52 -3.19
CA ILE A 418 21.75 13.61 -2.27
C ILE A 418 21.55 13.11 -0.83
N GLU A 419 22.50 13.44 0.03
CA GLU A 419 22.42 13.09 1.45
C GLU A 419 21.10 13.61 2.07
N GLY A 420 20.42 12.74 2.79
CA GLY A 420 19.10 13.02 3.37
C GLY A 420 17.91 12.71 2.45
N GLU A 421 18.14 12.39 1.18
CA GLU A 421 17.09 11.94 0.26
C GLU A 421 17.11 10.42 0.08
N ALA A 422 15.91 9.82 0.05
CA ALA A 422 15.76 8.37 -0.12
C ALA A 422 15.98 7.91 -1.57
N VAL A 423 15.80 8.80 -2.54
CA VAL A 423 15.73 8.47 -3.95
C VAL A 423 16.98 8.90 -4.70
N ALA A 424 17.63 7.96 -5.38
CA ALA A 424 18.68 8.25 -6.35
C ALA A 424 18.04 8.74 -7.67
N ARG A 425 18.68 9.69 -8.35
CA ARG A 425 18.14 10.31 -9.57
C ARG A 425 19.17 10.44 -10.67
N CYS A 426 18.70 10.26 -11.90
CA CYS A 426 19.44 10.62 -13.09
C CYS A 426 19.60 12.15 -13.16
N THR A 427 20.82 12.62 -13.37
CA THR A 427 21.13 14.05 -13.46
C THR A 427 20.97 14.62 -14.87
N GLY A 428 20.72 13.78 -15.86
CA GLY A 428 20.61 14.16 -17.27
C GLY A 428 19.20 14.56 -17.71
N GLY A 429 18.47 15.34 -16.90
CA GLY A 429 17.06 15.67 -17.14
C GLY A 429 16.73 16.25 -18.51
N LEU A 430 17.61 17.04 -19.09
CA LEU A 430 17.43 17.62 -20.43
C LEU A 430 17.73 16.65 -21.57
N PHE A 431 18.50 15.62 -21.30
CA PHE A 431 18.99 14.66 -22.31
C PHE A 431 18.27 13.30 -22.21
N CYS A 432 17.92 12.86 -21.03
CA CYS A 432 17.41 11.52 -20.76
C CYS A 432 16.08 11.26 -21.45
N ALA A 433 16.01 10.18 -22.24
CA ALA A 433 14.77 9.79 -22.95
C ALA A 433 13.60 9.50 -22.01
N ALA A 434 13.86 8.96 -20.82
CA ALA A 434 12.82 8.68 -19.82
C ALA A 434 12.19 9.96 -19.25
N GLN A 435 12.94 11.04 -19.17
CA GLN A 435 12.52 12.32 -18.62
C GLN A 435 12.07 13.32 -19.71
N ARG A 436 12.19 12.94 -20.97
CA ARG A 436 12.05 13.84 -22.12
C ARG A 436 10.72 14.56 -22.20
N LYS A 437 9.62 13.83 -22.10
CA LYS A 437 8.28 14.43 -22.22
C LYS A 437 8.02 15.46 -21.11
N GLU A 438 8.35 15.11 -19.87
CA GLU A 438 8.14 16.03 -18.73
C GLU A 438 9.08 17.23 -18.79
N ALA A 439 10.33 17.02 -19.16
CA ALA A 439 11.30 18.11 -19.32
C ALA A 439 10.88 19.09 -20.42
N LEU A 440 10.39 18.60 -21.55
CA LEU A 440 9.92 19.44 -22.67
C LEU A 440 8.63 20.17 -22.33
N LYS A 441 7.66 19.52 -21.68
CA LYS A 441 6.43 20.17 -21.21
C LYS A 441 6.73 21.30 -20.22
N HIS A 442 7.66 21.07 -19.32
CA HIS A 442 8.13 22.11 -18.40
C HIS A 442 8.80 23.28 -19.15
N PHE A 443 9.70 22.95 -20.07
CA PHE A 443 10.45 23.96 -20.85
C PHE A 443 9.52 24.93 -21.61
N VAL A 444 8.47 24.42 -22.25
CA VAL A 444 7.52 25.23 -23.03
C VAL A 444 6.46 25.91 -22.18
N SER A 445 6.35 25.57 -20.90
CA SER A 445 5.31 26.08 -20.02
C SER A 445 5.33 27.60 -19.85
N ARG A 446 4.19 28.16 -19.47
CA ARG A 446 3.97 29.61 -19.35
C ARG A 446 4.98 30.31 -18.45
N LYS A 447 5.38 29.68 -17.36
CA LYS A 447 6.32 30.25 -16.40
C LYS A 447 7.78 30.05 -16.81
N ALA A 448 8.05 29.15 -17.75
CA ALA A 448 9.36 28.90 -18.32
C ALA A 448 9.57 29.72 -19.59
N MET A 449 9.71 29.07 -20.74
CA MET A 449 9.95 29.76 -22.01
C MET A 449 8.67 30.36 -22.64
N ASP A 450 7.50 29.99 -22.16
CA ASP A 450 6.20 30.53 -22.59
C ASP A 450 6.00 30.45 -24.12
N ILE A 451 5.97 29.21 -24.63
CA ILE A 451 5.85 28.97 -26.07
C ILE A 451 4.40 28.65 -26.41
N ASP A 452 3.63 29.66 -26.83
CA ASP A 452 2.25 29.49 -27.25
C ASP A 452 2.15 28.61 -28.49
N GLY A 453 1.12 27.75 -28.52
CA GLY A 453 0.89 26.84 -29.63
C GLY A 453 1.73 25.55 -29.59
N VAL A 454 2.62 25.43 -28.61
CA VAL A 454 3.40 24.20 -28.34
C VAL A 454 2.98 23.66 -26.98
N GLY A 455 1.85 22.97 -26.95
CA GLY A 455 1.30 22.36 -25.73
C GLY A 455 1.72 20.92 -25.53
N GLY A 456 1.24 20.34 -24.43
CA GLY A 456 1.61 18.97 -24.03
C GLY A 456 1.32 17.90 -25.08
N LYS A 457 0.19 18.01 -25.79
CA LYS A 457 -0.18 17.04 -26.85
C LYS A 457 0.75 17.10 -28.05
N LEU A 458 1.18 18.31 -28.44
CA LEU A 458 2.14 18.48 -29.52
C LEU A 458 3.51 17.92 -29.11
N ILE A 459 3.94 18.18 -27.88
CA ILE A 459 5.19 17.62 -27.33
C ILE A 459 5.14 16.10 -27.35
N GLU A 460 4.05 15.48 -26.93
CA GLU A 460 3.89 14.03 -26.97
C GLU A 460 4.02 13.47 -28.38
N GLN A 461 3.39 14.08 -29.37
CA GLN A 461 3.52 13.66 -30.77
C GLN A 461 4.96 13.77 -31.28
N LEU A 462 5.61 14.89 -31.00
CA LEU A 462 6.98 15.13 -31.44
C LEU A 462 7.96 14.13 -30.83
N VAL A 463 7.79 13.81 -29.56
CA VAL A 463 8.63 12.82 -28.86
C VAL A 463 8.33 11.41 -29.34
N ASP A 464 7.07 11.01 -29.44
CA ASP A 464 6.67 9.67 -29.85
C ASP A 464 7.10 9.35 -31.30
N ARG A 465 7.14 10.35 -32.16
CA ARG A 465 7.64 10.23 -33.54
C ARG A 465 9.17 10.45 -33.68
N GLU A 466 9.85 10.61 -32.56
CA GLU A 466 11.31 10.83 -32.51
C GLU A 466 11.79 12.06 -33.33
N LEU A 467 10.94 13.10 -33.40
CA LEU A 467 11.27 14.33 -34.13
C LEU A 467 12.07 15.31 -33.28
N ILE A 468 11.95 15.21 -31.98
CA ILE A 468 12.73 16.00 -31.01
C ILE A 468 13.29 15.09 -29.92
N HIS A 469 14.48 15.38 -29.44
CA HIS A 469 15.16 14.65 -28.38
C HIS A 469 15.49 15.54 -27.17
N THR A 470 15.76 16.82 -27.42
CA THR A 470 16.10 17.83 -26.40
C THR A 470 15.30 19.11 -26.64
N PRO A 471 15.23 20.02 -25.64
CA PRO A 471 14.59 21.33 -25.86
C PRO A 471 15.18 22.14 -27.01
N ALA A 472 16.48 21.99 -27.28
CA ALA A 472 17.13 22.66 -28.42
C ALA A 472 16.53 22.25 -29.77
N ASP A 473 16.06 21.02 -29.90
CA ASP A 473 15.47 20.51 -31.14
C ASP A 473 14.13 21.19 -31.49
N LEU A 474 13.46 21.79 -30.52
CA LEU A 474 12.24 22.58 -30.75
C LEU A 474 12.53 23.74 -31.72
N PHE A 475 13.69 24.38 -31.59
CA PHE A 475 14.10 25.51 -32.42
C PHE A 475 14.62 25.11 -33.80
N LYS A 476 14.74 23.82 -34.07
CA LYS A 476 15.14 23.24 -35.35
C LYS A 476 13.93 22.77 -36.18
N LEU A 477 12.72 22.85 -35.63
CA LEU A 477 11.49 22.44 -36.32
C LEU A 477 11.19 23.36 -37.53
N ASP A 478 10.63 22.76 -38.57
CA ASP A 478 10.20 23.48 -39.78
C ASP A 478 8.71 23.28 -40.03
N LEU A 479 8.19 24.10 -40.98
CA LEU A 479 6.78 24.10 -41.34
C LEU A 479 6.34 22.73 -41.90
N THR A 480 7.17 22.10 -42.71
CA THR A 480 6.86 20.83 -43.36
C THR A 480 6.68 19.73 -42.32
N THR A 481 7.57 19.68 -41.32
CA THR A 481 7.48 18.69 -40.23
C THR A 481 6.22 18.87 -39.39
N LEU A 482 5.91 20.14 -39.01
CA LEU A 482 4.77 20.43 -38.17
C LEU A 482 3.42 20.16 -38.87
N THR A 483 3.30 20.49 -40.17
CA THR A 483 2.06 20.27 -40.90
C THR A 483 1.70 18.82 -41.15
N ARG A 484 2.65 17.90 -40.97
CA ARG A 484 2.42 16.44 -41.05
C ARG A 484 1.85 15.83 -39.76
N LEU A 485 1.80 16.60 -38.69
CA LEU A 485 1.30 16.13 -37.40
C LEU A 485 -0.24 16.21 -37.34
N GLU A 486 -0.83 15.35 -36.51
CA GLU A 486 -2.27 15.37 -36.29
C GLU A 486 -2.73 16.70 -35.70
N ARG A 487 -3.85 17.20 -36.22
CA ARG A 487 -4.48 18.49 -35.79
C ARG A 487 -3.59 19.72 -35.94
N MET A 488 -2.58 19.63 -36.80
CA MET A 488 -1.70 20.75 -37.13
C MET A 488 -1.94 21.23 -38.58
N GLY A 489 -2.78 22.21 -38.72
CA GLY A 489 -2.93 22.92 -40.00
C GLY A 489 -1.79 23.89 -40.23
N THR A 490 -1.68 24.42 -41.47
CA THR A 490 -0.63 25.37 -41.86
C THR A 490 -0.57 26.59 -40.93
N LYS A 491 -1.72 27.18 -40.58
CA LYS A 491 -1.79 28.35 -39.70
C LYS A 491 -1.32 28.05 -38.29
N SER A 492 -1.70 26.90 -37.73
CA SER A 492 -1.27 26.49 -36.39
C SER A 492 0.25 26.22 -36.37
N ALA A 493 0.78 25.62 -37.43
CA ALA A 493 2.22 25.41 -37.57
C ALA A 493 3.01 26.70 -37.70
N GLU A 494 2.53 27.63 -38.49
CA GLU A 494 3.12 29.00 -38.63
C GLU A 494 3.11 29.73 -37.28
N ASN A 495 2.00 29.69 -36.55
CA ASN A 495 1.89 30.29 -35.21
C ASN A 495 2.86 29.67 -34.22
N ALA A 496 2.99 28.36 -34.22
CA ALA A 496 3.93 27.62 -33.35
C ALA A 496 5.39 28.03 -33.65
N LEU A 497 5.76 28.11 -34.93
CA LEU A 497 7.11 28.55 -35.35
C LEU A 497 7.38 30.01 -34.97
N ALA A 498 6.38 30.89 -35.11
CA ALA A 498 6.51 32.28 -34.68
C ALA A 498 6.69 32.39 -33.17
N SER A 499 5.97 31.63 -32.40
CA SER A 499 6.12 31.56 -30.94
C SER A 499 7.47 31.03 -30.51
N LEU A 500 7.99 30.01 -31.19
CA LEU A 500 9.35 29.48 -30.97
C LEU A 500 10.41 30.53 -31.22
N GLU A 501 10.31 31.29 -32.35
CA GLU A 501 11.25 32.36 -32.66
C GLU A 501 11.20 33.47 -31.61
N LYS A 502 10.00 33.86 -31.19
CA LYS A 502 9.81 34.85 -30.12
C LYS A 502 10.39 34.40 -28.79
N ALA A 503 10.26 33.12 -28.47
CA ALA A 503 10.73 32.55 -27.20
C ALA A 503 12.26 32.57 -27.07
N LYS A 504 13.00 32.71 -28.17
CA LYS A 504 14.48 32.83 -28.10
C LYS A 504 14.91 34.07 -27.32
N ASN A 505 14.11 35.14 -27.30
CA ASN A 505 14.33 36.29 -26.44
C ASN A 505 13.63 36.10 -25.10
N THR A 506 14.37 35.78 -24.08
CA THR A 506 13.86 35.49 -22.75
C THR A 506 14.62 36.29 -21.67
N THR A 507 14.52 35.87 -20.42
CA THR A 507 15.31 36.38 -19.31
C THR A 507 16.18 35.28 -18.75
N LEU A 508 17.30 35.60 -18.12
CA LEU A 508 18.14 34.59 -17.50
C LEU A 508 17.38 33.80 -16.43
N ALA A 509 16.55 34.46 -15.65
CA ALA A 509 15.74 33.78 -14.61
C ALA A 509 14.77 32.77 -15.22
N ARG A 510 14.09 33.11 -16.29
CA ARG A 510 13.19 32.17 -16.99
C ARG A 510 13.93 31.04 -17.65
N PHE A 511 15.08 31.30 -18.22
CA PHE A 511 15.92 30.26 -18.81
C PHE A 511 16.40 29.26 -17.77
N ILE A 512 16.87 29.71 -16.61
CA ILE A 512 17.27 28.84 -15.50
C ILE A 512 16.10 27.99 -15.04
N PHE A 513 14.92 28.60 -14.86
CA PHE A 513 13.71 27.85 -14.49
C PHE A 513 13.33 26.82 -15.55
N ALA A 514 13.42 27.18 -16.83
CA ALA A 514 13.09 26.32 -17.96
C ALA A 514 13.98 25.07 -18.06
N LEU A 515 15.20 25.13 -17.53
CA LEU A 515 16.12 23.97 -17.49
C LEU A 515 15.58 22.83 -16.61
N GLY A 516 14.61 23.12 -15.74
CA GLY A 516 13.96 22.10 -14.95
C GLY A 516 14.85 21.48 -13.88
N ILE A 517 15.83 22.21 -13.36
CA ILE A 517 16.67 21.74 -12.26
C ILE A 517 15.76 21.48 -11.06
N ARG A 518 15.84 20.27 -10.53
CA ARG A 518 14.99 19.86 -9.41
C ARG A 518 15.21 20.78 -8.20
N GLU A 519 14.14 21.13 -7.51
CA GLU A 519 14.09 22.06 -6.37
C GLU A 519 14.38 23.53 -6.74
N VAL A 520 14.60 23.84 -8.00
CA VAL A 520 14.75 25.23 -8.47
C VAL A 520 13.42 25.70 -9.07
N GLY A 521 12.64 26.43 -8.28
CA GLY A 521 11.40 27.07 -8.72
C GLY A 521 11.66 28.47 -9.31
N GLU A 522 10.59 29.20 -9.63
CA GLU A 522 10.69 30.56 -10.21
C GLU A 522 11.47 31.53 -9.31
N ALA A 523 11.15 31.54 -8.01
CA ALA A 523 11.80 32.45 -7.07
C ALA A 523 13.29 32.14 -6.93
N THR A 524 13.65 30.86 -6.82
CA THR A 524 15.04 30.44 -6.74
C THR A 524 15.80 30.75 -8.02
N ALA A 525 15.18 30.51 -9.19
CA ALA A 525 15.77 30.87 -10.48
C ALA A 525 16.04 32.37 -10.60
N LEU A 526 15.11 33.20 -10.14
CA LEU A 526 15.29 34.64 -10.10
C LEU A 526 16.43 35.06 -9.19
N ASN A 527 16.53 34.46 -8.00
CA ASN A 527 17.62 34.74 -7.06
C ASN A 527 18.98 34.34 -7.63
N LEU A 528 19.03 33.19 -8.31
CA LEU A 528 20.27 32.72 -9.00
C LEU A 528 20.67 33.69 -10.11
N ALA A 529 19.73 34.12 -10.93
CA ALA A 529 19.98 35.08 -12.01
C ALA A 529 20.49 36.42 -11.47
N ASN A 530 19.88 36.95 -10.44
CA ASN A 530 20.27 38.20 -9.82
C ASN A 530 21.63 38.13 -9.13
N HIS A 531 21.95 37.01 -8.52
CA HIS A 531 23.24 36.83 -7.80
C HIS A 531 24.39 36.63 -8.77
N PHE A 532 24.30 35.70 -9.71
CA PHE A 532 25.38 35.36 -10.62
C PHE A 532 25.43 36.24 -11.87
N LYS A 533 24.31 36.85 -12.25
CA LYS A 533 24.15 37.78 -13.41
C LYS A 533 24.42 37.16 -14.78
N THR A 534 25.23 36.13 -14.87
CA THR A 534 25.55 35.40 -16.11
C THR A 534 25.36 33.92 -15.91
N LEU A 535 25.00 33.20 -16.98
CA LEU A 535 24.90 31.75 -16.94
C LEU A 535 26.27 31.09 -16.65
N GLU A 536 27.33 31.64 -17.22
CA GLU A 536 28.69 31.16 -17.04
C GLU A 536 29.12 31.21 -15.57
N ALA A 537 28.84 32.30 -14.87
CA ALA A 537 29.10 32.42 -13.44
C ALA A 537 28.34 31.37 -12.61
N LEU A 538 27.07 31.09 -12.97
CA LEU A 538 26.29 30.03 -12.32
C LEU A 538 26.88 28.63 -12.57
N GLN A 539 27.29 28.34 -13.81
CA GLN A 539 27.89 27.05 -14.17
C GLN A 539 29.21 26.79 -13.40
N ASN A 540 29.99 27.80 -13.13
CA ASN A 540 31.26 27.68 -12.47
C ASN A 540 31.23 27.85 -10.94
N ALA A 541 30.02 28.08 -10.38
CA ALA A 541 29.86 28.25 -8.95
C ALA A 541 30.09 26.93 -8.20
N ASP A 542 30.80 26.99 -7.08
CA ASP A 542 30.95 25.89 -6.15
C ASP A 542 29.76 25.81 -5.14
N LEU A 543 29.80 24.80 -4.29
CA LEU A 543 28.75 24.59 -3.28
C LEU A 543 28.58 25.81 -2.37
N GLU A 544 29.69 26.37 -1.91
CA GLU A 544 29.70 27.52 -1.00
C GLU A 544 29.12 28.78 -1.67
N ALA A 545 29.53 29.05 -2.90
CA ALA A 545 28.98 30.18 -3.68
C ALA A 545 27.48 30.05 -3.92
N LEU A 546 27.00 28.86 -4.23
CA LEU A 546 25.56 28.59 -4.42
C LEU A 546 24.77 28.79 -3.13
N GLN A 547 25.29 28.41 -1.98
CA GLN A 547 24.64 28.58 -0.69
C GLN A 547 24.55 30.04 -0.23
N GLN A 548 25.31 30.95 -0.82
CA GLN A 548 25.19 32.40 -0.57
C GLN A 548 23.94 33.00 -1.20
N VAL A 549 23.33 32.32 -2.16
CA VAL A 549 22.12 32.81 -2.83
C VAL A 549 20.91 32.65 -1.89
N PRO A 550 20.05 33.67 -1.75
CA PRO A 550 18.81 33.53 -0.97
C PRO A 550 17.97 32.35 -1.42
N ASP A 551 17.41 31.60 -0.47
CA ASP A 551 16.59 30.39 -0.66
C ASP A 551 17.35 29.17 -1.23
N VAL A 552 18.66 29.20 -1.32
CA VAL A 552 19.48 28.06 -1.74
C VAL A 552 20.18 27.46 -0.51
N GLY A 553 19.61 26.36 -0.03
CA GLY A 553 20.23 25.52 0.99
C GLY A 553 21.13 24.45 0.37
N GLU A 554 21.66 23.56 1.21
CA GLU A 554 22.56 22.49 0.76
C GLU A 554 21.93 21.56 -0.28
N VAL A 555 20.67 21.17 -0.10
CA VAL A 555 19.95 20.28 -1.02
C VAL A 555 19.83 20.91 -2.41
N VAL A 556 19.35 22.15 -2.48
CA VAL A 556 19.19 22.88 -3.75
C VAL A 556 20.55 23.12 -4.42
N ALA A 557 21.55 23.51 -3.65
CA ALA A 557 22.91 23.73 -4.17
C ALA A 557 23.49 22.44 -4.79
N ASN A 558 23.33 21.30 -4.14
CA ASN A 558 23.76 20.00 -4.67
C ASN A 558 23.00 19.61 -5.95
N ARG A 559 21.72 19.92 -6.05
CA ARG A 559 20.93 19.69 -7.28
C ARG A 559 21.47 20.52 -8.45
N ILE A 560 21.81 21.78 -8.20
CA ILE A 560 22.39 22.67 -9.21
C ILE A 560 23.75 22.16 -9.65
N LEU A 561 24.61 21.75 -8.71
CA LEU A 561 25.92 21.18 -9.02
C LEU A 561 25.81 19.90 -9.85
N ALA A 562 24.92 19.00 -9.46
CA ALA A 562 24.70 17.73 -10.19
C ALA A 562 24.24 18.00 -11.62
N PHE A 563 23.38 19.00 -11.84
CA PHE A 563 22.93 19.38 -13.18
C PHE A 563 24.10 19.85 -14.07
N TRP A 564 24.93 20.74 -13.56
CA TRP A 564 26.06 21.30 -14.33
C TRP A 564 27.24 20.36 -14.48
N HIS A 565 27.41 19.42 -13.57
CA HIS A 565 28.44 18.39 -13.68
C HIS A 565 28.13 17.30 -14.71
N GLU A 566 26.89 17.23 -15.18
CA GLU A 566 26.49 16.27 -16.21
C GLU A 566 26.78 16.82 -17.61
N PRO A 567 27.75 16.24 -18.37
CA PRO A 567 28.11 16.75 -19.70
C PRO A 567 26.94 16.78 -20.71
N HIS A 568 26.00 15.85 -20.61
CA HIS A 568 24.82 15.81 -21.49
C HIS A 568 23.95 17.07 -21.30
N ASN A 569 23.76 17.52 -20.07
CA ASN A 569 23.01 18.75 -19.77
C ASN A 569 23.72 19.99 -20.32
N VAL A 570 25.03 20.07 -20.13
CA VAL A 570 25.85 21.18 -20.64
C VAL A 570 25.78 21.24 -22.16
N ALA A 571 25.84 20.10 -22.83
CA ALA A 571 25.72 20.02 -24.30
C ALA A 571 24.36 20.54 -24.80
N VAL A 572 23.26 20.21 -24.10
CA VAL A 572 21.91 20.70 -24.45
C VAL A 572 21.81 22.21 -24.22
N VAL A 573 22.35 22.73 -23.12
CA VAL A 573 22.37 24.18 -22.84
C VAL A 573 23.16 24.92 -23.91
N ASN A 574 24.32 24.42 -24.29
CA ASN A 574 25.14 25.00 -25.35
C ASN A 574 24.41 24.98 -26.70
N ASP A 575 23.68 23.91 -27.00
CA ASP A 575 22.88 23.82 -28.23
C ASP A 575 21.73 24.83 -28.22
N LEU A 576 21.04 25.03 -27.09
CA LEU A 576 20.01 26.06 -26.94
C LEU A 576 20.57 27.44 -27.26
N ILE A 577 21.74 27.77 -26.75
CA ILE A 577 22.41 29.03 -27.01
C ILE A 577 22.81 29.13 -28.50
N ALA A 578 23.30 28.04 -29.08
CA ALA A 578 23.63 27.97 -30.51
C ALA A 578 22.40 28.16 -31.41
N GLN A 579 21.21 27.75 -30.96
CA GLN A 579 19.95 27.99 -31.68
C GLN A 579 19.41 29.42 -31.53
N GLY A 580 20.09 30.26 -30.79
CA GLY A 580 19.77 31.68 -30.69
C GLY A 580 19.01 32.11 -29.43
N VAL A 581 18.86 31.23 -28.46
CA VAL A 581 18.26 31.61 -27.16
C VAL A 581 19.20 32.59 -26.46
N HIS A 582 18.67 33.74 -26.08
CA HIS A 582 19.44 34.85 -25.49
C HIS A 582 18.58 35.65 -24.50
N TRP A 583 19.24 36.45 -23.69
CA TRP A 583 18.62 37.34 -22.71
C TRP A 583 19.45 38.61 -22.55
N GLU A 584 18.81 39.65 -22.06
CA GLU A 584 19.49 40.90 -21.73
C GLU A 584 20.34 40.71 -20.46
N THR A 585 21.37 41.59 -20.34
CA THR A 585 22.20 41.62 -19.14
C THR A 585 21.37 41.88 -17.89
N VAL A 586 21.56 41.08 -16.86
CA VAL A 586 20.86 41.28 -15.59
C VAL A 586 21.46 42.48 -14.86
N GLU A 587 20.64 43.54 -14.71
CA GLU A 587 21.00 44.69 -13.89
C GLU A 587 20.43 44.50 -12.48
N THR A 588 21.29 44.70 -11.46
CA THR A 588 20.85 44.69 -10.07
C THR A 588 20.22 46.06 -9.80
N LYS A 589 18.90 46.16 -9.67
CA LYS A 589 18.27 47.34 -9.13
C LYS A 589 18.60 47.42 -7.65
N GLU A 590 19.25 48.51 -7.21
CA GLU A 590 19.41 48.78 -5.78
C GLU A 590 18.01 48.95 -5.19
N VAL A 591 17.68 48.05 -4.25
CA VAL A 591 16.42 48.13 -3.50
C VAL A 591 16.60 49.22 -2.45
N THR A 592 15.88 50.33 -2.62
CA THR A 592 15.81 51.39 -1.60
C THR A 592 15.04 50.89 -0.37
N GLU A 593 15.37 51.44 0.80
CA GLU A 593 14.63 51.11 2.02
C GLU A 593 13.14 51.36 1.85
N ASN A 594 12.34 50.33 2.10
CA ASN A 594 10.89 50.38 2.05
C ASN A 594 10.28 49.35 3.05
N ARG A 595 8.96 49.45 3.23
CA ARG A 595 8.20 48.65 4.18
C ARG A 595 8.33 47.13 3.96
N PHE A 596 8.52 46.70 2.73
CA PHE A 596 8.50 45.28 2.34
C PHE A 596 9.88 44.65 2.16
N LYS A 597 10.93 45.44 2.17
CA LYS A 597 12.29 44.93 1.99
C LYS A 597 12.64 43.86 3.02
N GLY A 598 12.99 42.68 2.56
CA GLY A 598 13.33 41.53 3.42
C GLY A 598 12.14 40.86 4.10
N LYS A 599 10.91 41.25 3.75
CA LYS A 599 9.67 40.71 4.35
C LYS A 599 9.04 39.65 3.48
N THR A 600 8.34 38.71 4.12
CA THR A 600 7.55 37.70 3.43
C THR A 600 6.11 38.17 3.31
N VAL A 601 5.59 38.21 2.09
CA VAL A 601 4.25 38.72 1.76
C VAL A 601 3.44 37.65 1.03
N VAL A 602 2.17 37.52 1.38
CA VAL A 602 1.22 36.63 0.71
C VAL A 602 0.09 37.48 0.11
N LEU A 603 -0.24 37.20 -1.16
CA LEU A 603 -1.38 37.79 -1.86
C LEU A 603 -2.58 36.88 -1.79
N THR A 604 -3.75 37.39 -1.45
CA THR A 604 -5.01 36.64 -1.43
C THR A 604 -6.17 37.49 -1.95
N GLY A 605 -7.21 36.80 -2.44
CA GLY A 605 -8.37 37.47 -3.03
C GLY A 605 -8.12 37.99 -4.43
N THR A 606 -9.09 38.77 -4.96
CA THR A 606 -9.02 39.40 -6.29
C THR A 606 -8.54 40.82 -6.15
N LEU A 607 -7.41 41.15 -6.79
CA LEU A 607 -6.88 42.50 -6.84
C LEU A 607 -7.59 43.27 -7.94
N THR A 608 -7.98 44.55 -7.67
CA THR A 608 -8.76 45.37 -8.57
C THR A 608 -7.94 46.46 -9.30
N GLN A 609 -6.83 46.91 -8.69
CA GLN A 609 -5.99 47.97 -9.27
C GLN A 609 -4.88 47.43 -10.17
N MET A 610 -4.44 46.19 -9.94
CA MET A 610 -3.44 45.52 -10.77
C MET A 610 -3.66 44.00 -10.78
N GLY A 611 -3.09 43.34 -11.77
CA GLY A 611 -3.11 41.87 -11.81
C GLY A 611 -2.24 41.24 -10.70
N ARG A 612 -2.56 40.02 -10.32
CA ARG A 612 -1.81 39.30 -9.26
C ARG A 612 -0.32 39.13 -9.60
N ASN A 613 0.01 38.83 -10.86
CA ASN A 613 1.40 38.69 -11.31
C ASN A 613 2.13 40.06 -11.33
N GLU A 614 1.42 41.13 -11.66
CA GLU A 614 1.95 42.50 -11.62
C GLU A 614 2.26 42.92 -10.18
N ALA A 615 1.36 42.64 -9.23
CA ALA A 615 1.56 42.92 -7.82
C ALA A 615 2.73 42.09 -7.24
N LYS A 616 2.85 40.81 -7.64
CA LYS A 616 3.95 39.96 -7.26
C LYS A 616 5.30 40.51 -7.73
N ALA A 617 5.38 40.92 -9.00
CA ALA A 617 6.59 41.50 -9.57
C ALA A 617 6.97 42.82 -8.88
N LEU A 618 6.01 43.67 -8.58
CA LEU A 618 6.24 44.93 -7.86
C LEU A 618 6.78 44.68 -6.44
N LEU A 619 6.22 43.75 -5.72
CA LEU A 619 6.70 43.38 -4.38
C LEU A 619 8.12 42.82 -4.42
N GLN A 620 8.43 41.97 -5.42
CA GLN A 620 9.77 41.41 -5.61
C GLN A 620 10.79 42.50 -5.94
N ASP A 621 10.41 43.47 -6.77
CA ASP A 621 11.24 44.65 -7.08
C ASP A 621 11.49 45.54 -5.83
N MET A 622 10.57 45.51 -4.87
CA MET A 622 10.73 46.18 -3.57
C MET A 622 11.55 45.36 -2.55
N GLY A 623 12.06 44.20 -2.92
CA GLY A 623 12.87 43.34 -2.05
C GLY A 623 12.07 42.39 -1.17
N ALA A 624 10.77 42.22 -1.41
CA ALA A 624 9.93 41.26 -0.67
C ALA A 624 10.02 39.86 -1.25
N LYS A 625 9.84 38.86 -0.37
CA LYS A 625 9.61 37.49 -0.77
C LYS A 625 8.10 37.24 -0.84
N VAL A 626 7.58 36.85 -2.00
CA VAL A 626 6.16 36.54 -2.20
C VAL A 626 5.95 35.04 -2.08
N SER A 627 5.17 34.63 -1.06
CA SER A 627 4.85 33.23 -0.77
C SER A 627 3.42 32.88 -1.17
N GLY A 628 3.17 31.63 -1.51
CA GLY A 628 1.83 31.13 -1.85
C GLY A 628 0.97 30.72 -0.66
N SER A 629 1.55 30.57 0.54
CA SER A 629 0.87 30.12 1.75
C SER A 629 1.20 30.98 2.96
N VAL A 630 0.22 31.15 3.85
CA VAL A 630 0.36 31.89 5.10
C VAL A 630 0.92 30.98 6.18
N SER A 631 1.95 31.44 6.90
CA SER A 631 2.53 30.76 8.06
C SER A 631 2.87 31.78 9.16
N ALA A 632 3.35 31.29 10.30
CA ALA A 632 3.83 32.15 11.39
C ALA A 632 5.01 33.04 10.97
N LYS A 633 5.73 32.69 9.90
CA LYS A 633 6.85 33.46 9.31
C LYS A 633 6.41 34.51 8.30
N THR A 634 5.13 34.56 7.92
CA THR A 634 4.59 35.56 7.02
C THR A 634 4.53 36.91 7.74
N ASP A 635 5.07 37.97 7.14
CA ASP A 635 5.08 39.31 7.72
C ASP A 635 3.81 40.09 7.36
N PHE A 636 3.36 40.01 6.11
CA PHE A 636 2.17 40.73 5.61
C PHE A 636 1.32 39.81 4.73
N VAL A 637 0.02 40.04 4.81
CA VAL A 637 -0.95 39.49 3.84
C VAL A 637 -1.65 40.65 3.18
N ILE A 638 -1.60 40.75 1.86
CA ILE A 638 -2.34 41.73 1.08
C ILE A 638 -3.61 41.05 0.57
N ALA A 639 -4.75 41.49 1.11
CA ALA A 639 -6.06 40.94 0.81
C ALA A 639 -6.84 41.85 -0.13
N GLY A 640 -7.22 41.29 -1.30
CA GLY A 640 -8.18 41.89 -2.21
C GLY A 640 -9.61 41.44 -1.93
N ASP A 641 -10.50 41.65 -2.90
CA ASP A 641 -11.91 41.27 -2.78
C ASP A 641 -12.08 39.73 -2.68
N ALA A 642 -13.10 39.30 -1.96
CA ALA A 642 -13.43 37.88 -1.78
C ALA A 642 -12.25 37.02 -1.27
N ALA A 643 -11.43 37.55 -0.36
CA ALA A 643 -10.37 36.84 0.27
C ALA A 643 -10.91 35.65 1.11
N GLY A 644 -10.34 34.48 0.93
CA GLY A 644 -10.81 33.22 1.52
C GLY A 644 -10.00 32.75 2.73
N SER A 645 -9.69 31.47 2.77
CA SER A 645 -9.02 30.77 3.89
C SER A 645 -7.66 31.35 4.29
N LYS A 646 -6.92 31.93 3.36
CA LYS A 646 -5.62 32.57 3.65
C LYS A 646 -5.78 33.79 4.56
N LEU A 647 -6.83 34.60 4.34
CA LEU A 647 -7.14 35.73 5.21
C LEU A 647 -7.50 35.26 6.61
N THR A 648 -8.34 34.24 6.74
CA THR A 648 -8.72 33.64 8.02
C THR A 648 -7.49 33.14 8.76
N LYS A 649 -6.61 32.45 8.08
CA LYS A 649 -5.37 31.93 8.68
C LYS A 649 -4.44 33.04 9.13
N ALA A 650 -4.33 34.12 8.36
CA ALA A 650 -3.55 35.30 8.74
C ALA A 650 -4.10 35.97 10.02
N GLN A 651 -5.41 36.09 10.15
CA GLN A 651 -6.06 36.61 11.34
C GLN A 651 -5.83 35.73 12.57
N GLU A 652 -5.92 34.40 12.41
CA GLU A 652 -5.64 33.43 13.48
C GLU A 652 -4.19 33.49 13.97
N LEU A 653 -3.23 33.70 13.06
CA LEU A 653 -1.80 33.77 13.38
C LEU A 653 -1.33 35.16 13.80
N GLY A 654 -2.21 36.16 13.79
CA GLY A 654 -1.85 37.54 14.11
C GLY A 654 -0.97 38.24 13.07
N VAL A 655 -0.98 37.77 11.81
CA VAL A 655 -0.23 38.37 10.71
C VAL A 655 -0.92 39.68 10.28
N THR A 656 -0.13 40.74 10.05
CA THR A 656 -0.65 42.03 9.60
C THR A 656 -1.30 41.89 8.24
N VAL A 657 -2.56 42.31 8.12
CA VAL A 657 -3.33 42.28 6.89
C VAL A 657 -3.39 43.71 6.31
N LEU A 658 -3.04 43.82 5.04
CA LEU A 658 -3.07 45.09 4.29
C LEU A 658 -4.11 45.02 3.17
N THR A 659 -4.63 46.16 2.77
CA THR A 659 -5.46 46.31 1.58
C THR A 659 -4.56 46.51 0.34
N GLU A 660 -5.16 46.45 -0.87
CA GLU A 660 -4.43 46.68 -2.12
C GLU A 660 -3.88 48.09 -2.21
N GLU A 661 -4.55 49.07 -1.62
CA GLU A 661 -4.09 50.47 -1.54
C GLU A 661 -2.86 50.59 -0.62
#